data_08dcb5e83e25059494b79639d4f7e756
#
_entry.id   08dcb5e83e25059494b79639d4f7e756
#
_cell.length_a   1.000
_cell.length_b   1.000
_cell.length_c   1.000
_cell.angle_alpha   90.00
_cell.angle_beta   90.00
_cell.angle_gamma   90.00
#
_symmetry.space_group_name_H-M   'P 1'
#
loop_
_entity.id
_entity.type
_entity.pdbx_description
1 polymer ?
#
loop_
_entity_poly.entity_id
_entity_poly.type
_entity_poly.pdbx_seq_one_letter_code
_entity_poly.pdbx_strand_id
1 'polypeptide(L)'
;MQGLQIDTIPQALQAELQHHWQQYQEAASAEQLALLQAQAEPFWQQLGRCWAGSTYVAEQCIATPALLPALLDDLTCEYRGGYYAERLAALLQEVQTEEQLQRSLRRFRHREMVRIIWRDLNRLAQMEQTTADLSRLAEACIDQALTWLHQLSCAKWGTPHSRATATQPGTPQRMLVLGMGKLGAGELNLSSDIDLIFAFPELGETQGARRCLDNASFFNKLGQKLIQALDSQTVDGFVFRVDMRLRPYGQSGILVPSFAAIEEYYQDQGRDWERYAMIKARVVAGDREAGAVLMRDLRPFVYRKYLDYSAFDSLRKMKAMINREVRRKNLYANVKLGPGGIREVEFIAQAFQLIRGGRDTRLQQPELRIILGLLPETVGMPQQVSDELYLAYQLLRNAEHAIQAVADKQTQELPVEAAEQVRIAFSLGFATWEAFVTELDLHRGRVSTHFAEVIAPAEAEDADEDQQGGWSQLWLGELEPEQALQQLQQAGFEPPAVALRLLDDLHKSRKIQTLQTIARERLDRVMPPLLQAIAEQPTPIRTLERILLLIEAVLRRSAYLVLLAENPGALAQLVKLCCSSAWFAAQLAKQPILLDELIDVSSLYAPPNKQALQQELRQQLLRIPEEDVEQLMEALRYFKSAHQLRVAAAEISGALPLMKVSDYLTYIAEVVLEGALDIAWTLMIDKHGMPQQAPGVPCDKEFIVVGYGKLGGIELSYGSDLDLVFIHDVAPNLNTDGDPALGKKPVDNQLFFTRLGQRIINLLNTTTASGQLYEVDMRLRPSGNSGLLVSSLRAFRDYQLNDAWTWEHQALVRARVITGNRALQQGFERVRHEVLGQPRDRETLRTEVRSMRLKMREHLGSKNSGKGEGAVFHLKQDRGGIVDIEFLVQYLALQGAIDCPTLIRFTDNIRILDAAEQSGVLPADDAELLREAYKTYRALGHRLSLQEQSTVIGADELREQRAAVAEIWDRVMEN
;
A
#
# COMPACT_ATOMS: atom_id res chain seq x y z
N MET A 1 46.46 4.15 35.15
CA MET A 1 45.36 3.23 34.95
C MET A 1 44.91 2.53 36.27
N GLN A 2 44.91 3.27 37.37
CA GLN A 2 44.43 2.72 38.64
C GLN A 2 42.91 2.63 38.60
N GLY A 3 42.40 1.40 38.66
CA GLY A 3 40.96 1.10 38.77
C GLY A 3 40.33 0.29 37.63
N LEU A 4 40.59 0.59 36.35
CA LEU A 4 39.94 -0.09 35.23
C LEU A 4 40.51 -1.49 35.00
N GLN A 5 39.72 -2.53 35.18
CA GLN A 5 40.13 -3.94 35.00
C GLN A 5 40.07 -4.35 33.51
N ILE A 6 41.09 -4.01 32.75
CA ILE A 6 41.11 -4.20 31.29
C ILE A 6 41.21 -5.69 30.94
N ASP A 7 41.82 -6.51 31.76
CA ASP A 7 42.05 -7.94 31.53
C ASP A 7 40.73 -8.75 31.45
N THR A 8 39.65 -8.22 31.98
CA THR A 8 38.31 -8.86 31.89
C THR A 8 37.58 -8.54 30.59
N ILE A 9 38.08 -7.62 29.77
CA ILE A 9 37.49 -7.13 28.53
C ILE A 9 38.14 -7.85 27.35
N PRO A 10 37.40 -8.28 26.34
CA PRO A 10 37.94 -8.91 25.11
C PRO A 10 39.01 -8.02 24.46
N GLN A 11 40.10 -8.63 24.00
CA GLN A 11 41.26 -7.91 23.47
C GLN A 11 40.90 -6.92 22.36
N ALA A 12 39.94 -7.28 21.49
CA ALA A 12 39.45 -6.43 20.40
C ALA A 12 38.85 -5.09 20.88
N LEU A 13 38.35 -4.99 22.12
CA LEU A 13 37.67 -3.80 22.67
C LEU A 13 38.56 -2.99 23.58
N GLN A 14 39.73 -3.52 23.99
CA GLN A 14 40.57 -2.88 25.01
C GLN A 14 41.17 -1.52 24.56
N ALA A 15 41.59 -1.42 23.31
CA ALA A 15 42.22 -0.20 22.78
C ALA A 15 41.20 0.96 22.73
N GLU A 16 39.98 0.70 22.32
CA GLU A 16 38.90 1.71 22.27
C GLU A 16 38.50 2.15 23.68
N LEU A 17 38.32 1.20 24.60
CA LEU A 17 38.02 1.51 26.01
C LEU A 17 39.11 2.38 26.67
N GLN A 18 40.36 2.06 26.40
CA GLN A 18 41.51 2.84 26.89
C GLN A 18 41.51 4.27 26.34
N HIS A 19 41.22 4.40 25.05
CA HIS A 19 41.12 5.69 24.38
C HIS A 19 39.99 6.57 25.01
N HIS A 20 38.79 6.01 25.17
CA HIS A 20 37.65 6.70 25.78
C HIS A 20 37.98 7.12 27.25
N TRP A 21 38.63 6.23 28.02
CA TRP A 21 39.00 6.54 29.37
C TRP A 21 40.04 7.68 29.44
N GLN A 22 41.01 7.70 28.54
CA GLN A 22 41.98 8.79 28.44
C GLN A 22 41.27 10.12 28.12
N GLN A 23 40.38 10.11 27.12
CA GLN A 23 39.62 11.32 26.76
C GLN A 23 38.79 11.84 27.94
N TYR A 24 38.16 10.92 28.69
CA TYR A 24 37.40 11.32 29.88
C TYR A 24 38.35 11.95 30.96
N GLN A 25 39.53 11.38 31.19
CA GLN A 25 40.48 11.93 32.13
C GLN A 25 40.97 13.34 31.74
N GLU A 26 41.09 13.58 30.43
CA GLU A 26 41.46 14.90 29.90
C GLU A 26 40.37 15.96 30.07
N ALA A 27 39.09 15.52 29.96
CA ALA A 27 37.90 16.37 30.00
C ALA A 27 37.40 16.62 31.44
N ALA A 28 37.62 15.68 32.37
CA ALA A 28 37.10 15.75 33.75
C ALA A 28 37.98 16.60 34.69
N SER A 29 37.36 17.27 35.64
CA SER A 29 38.09 18.01 36.70
C SER A 29 38.75 17.02 37.68
N ALA A 30 39.79 17.50 38.37
CA ALA A 30 40.47 16.74 39.42
C ALA A 30 39.50 16.25 40.53
N GLU A 31 38.53 17.05 40.88
CA GLU A 31 37.48 16.71 41.87
C GLU A 31 36.60 15.57 41.37
N GLN A 32 36.16 15.62 40.13
CA GLN A 32 35.35 14.54 39.49
C GLN A 32 36.13 13.23 39.43
N LEU A 33 37.40 13.27 39.07
CA LEU A 33 38.25 12.09 39.05
C LEU A 33 38.48 11.50 40.45
N ALA A 34 38.65 12.35 41.47
CA ALA A 34 38.82 11.91 42.87
C ALA A 34 37.55 11.16 43.38
N LEU A 35 36.34 11.65 43.00
CA LEU A 35 35.08 10.99 43.36
C LEU A 35 34.99 9.59 42.75
N LEU A 36 35.42 9.42 41.52
CA LEU A 36 35.42 8.12 40.85
C LEU A 36 36.51 7.21 41.43
N GLN A 37 37.70 7.75 41.76
CA GLN A 37 38.78 6.96 42.33
C GLN A 37 38.44 6.41 43.74
N ALA A 38 37.51 7.05 44.44
CA ALA A 38 37.02 6.61 45.74
C ALA A 38 36.04 5.42 45.62
N GLN A 39 35.60 5.05 44.41
CA GLN A 39 34.66 3.96 44.22
C GLN A 39 35.30 2.58 44.36
N ALA A 40 34.51 1.63 44.86
CA ALA A 40 34.93 0.24 45.07
C ALA A 40 35.12 -0.51 43.73
N GLU A 41 35.82 -1.65 43.81
CA GLU A 41 36.14 -2.51 42.64
C GLU A 41 34.95 -2.85 41.74
N PRO A 42 33.72 -3.18 42.24
CA PRO A 42 32.57 -3.50 41.38
C PRO A 42 32.18 -2.36 40.43
N PHE A 43 32.35 -1.10 40.84
CA PHE A 43 32.10 0.04 39.94
C PHE A 43 33.03 0.03 38.73
N TRP A 44 34.31 -0.28 38.89
CA TRP A 44 35.33 -0.28 37.83
C TRP A 44 35.09 -1.42 36.85
N GLN A 45 34.63 -2.58 37.34
CA GLN A 45 34.20 -3.70 36.48
C GLN A 45 32.98 -3.33 35.67
N GLN A 46 31.97 -2.70 36.29
CA GLN A 46 30.75 -2.25 35.62
C GLN A 46 31.06 -1.16 34.58
N LEU A 47 31.94 -0.19 34.92
CA LEU A 47 32.38 0.84 33.99
C LEU A 47 33.03 0.25 32.74
N GLY A 48 33.98 -0.66 32.95
CA GLY A 48 34.67 -1.35 31.87
C GLY A 48 33.72 -2.11 30.98
N ARG A 49 32.81 -2.88 31.56
CA ARG A 49 31.80 -3.64 30.80
C ARG A 49 30.82 -2.72 30.05
N CYS A 50 30.34 -1.68 30.66
CA CYS A 50 29.37 -0.75 30.05
C CYS A 50 30.01 0.01 28.89
N TRP A 51 31.22 0.57 29.08
CA TRP A 51 31.88 1.35 28.03
C TRP A 51 32.43 0.49 26.89
N ALA A 52 32.86 -0.74 27.19
CA ALA A 52 33.20 -1.70 26.14
C ALA A 52 31.95 -2.13 25.31
N GLY A 53 30.78 -2.18 25.95
CA GLY A 53 29.52 -2.51 25.29
C GLY A 53 28.83 -1.34 24.58
N SER A 54 29.07 -0.09 25.02
CA SER A 54 28.37 1.10 24.53
C SER A 54 29.33 2.30 24.38
N THR A 55 29.65 2.61 23.13
CA THR A 55 30.40 3.85 22.81
C THR A 55 29.57 5.08 23.10
N TYR A 56 28.24 5.01 22.94
CA TYR A 56 27.33 6.09 23.30
C TYR A 56 27.44 6.52 24.75
N VAL A 57 27.50 5.57 25.71
CA VAL A 57 27.64 5.88 27.12
C VAL A 57 29.01 6.55 27.39
N ALA A 58 30.09 6.04 26.81
CA ALA A 58 31.42 6.62 26.93
C ALA A 58 31.44 8.06 26.39
N GLU A 59 30.95 8.29 25.18
CA GLU A 59 30.87 9.59 24.53
C GLU A 59 30.06 10.62 25.35
N GLN A 60 28.89 10.21 25.89
CA GLN A 60 28.06 11.09 26.71
C GLN A 60 28.78 11.47 28.01
N CYS A 61 29.49 10.54 28.64
CA CYS A 61 30.28 10.83 29.82
C CYS A 61 31.49 11.74 29.49
N ILE A 62 32.15 11.59 28.36
CA ILE A 62 33.24 12.44 27.89
C ILE A 62 32.73 13.85 27.56
N ALA A 63 31.61 13.96 26.83
CA ALA A 63 31.02 15.26 26.50
C ALA A 63 30.50 16.03 27.71
N THR A 64 30.10 15.32 28.78
CA THR A 64 29.61 15.92 30.03
C THR A 64 30.25 15.18 31.20
N PRO A 65 31.50 15.51 31.60
CA PRO A 65 32.25 14.77 32.63
C PRO A 65 31.58 14.71 33.98
N ALA A 66 30.77 15.73 34.34
CA ALA A 66 30.00 15.77 35.59
C ALA A 66 28.87 14.70 35.63
N LEU A 67 28.50 14.09 34.49
CA LEU A 67 27.38 13.16 34.40
C LEU A 67 27.62 11.88 35.20
N LEU A 68 28.80 11.28 35.05
CA LEU A 68 29.13 10.01 35.72
C LEU A 68 29.21 10.16 37.26
N PRO A 69 29.90 11.15 37.82
CA PRO A 69 29.84 11.42 39.26
C PRO A 69 28.44 11.67 39.79
N ALA A 70 27.60 12.40 39.03
CA ALA A 70 26.23 12.71 39.44
C ALA A 70 25.28 11.48 39.38
N LEU A 71 25.70 10.38 38.77
CA LEU A 71 24.94 9.15 38.68
C LEU A 71 25.36 8.06 39.67
N LEU A 72 26.47 8.23 40.42
CA LEU A 72 27.04 7.17 41.27
C LEU A 72 26.04 6.49 42.19
N ASP A 73 25.20 7.29 42.88
CA ASP A 73 24.18 6.76 43.78
C ASP A 73 22.98 6.15 43.06
N ASP A 74 22.75 6.54 41.79
CA ASP A 74 21.60 6.16 40.97
C ASP A 74 21.85 4.90 40.10
N LEU A 75 23.12 4.58 39.79
CA LEU A 75 23.49 3.53 38.82
C LEU A 75 22.95 2.14 39.19
N THR A 76 22.87 1.82 40.47
CA THR A 76 22.37 0.53 40.97
C THR A 76 20.91 0.56 41.44
N CYS A 77 20.31 1.77 41.53
CA CYS A 77 18.97 1.96 42.06
C CYS A 77 17.89 1.56 41.05
N GLU A 78 16.86 0.82 41.48
CA GLU A 78 15.63 0.60 40.73
C GLU A 78 14.64 1.72 41.04
N TYR A 79 14.16 2.41 40.00
CA TYR A 79 13.18 3.46 40.15
C TYR A 79 11.75 2.93 39.89
N ARG A 80 10.85 3.26 40.84
CA ARG A 80 9.44 2.87 40.80
C ARG A 80 8.54 4.10 40.84
N GLY A 81 7.30 3.93 40.39
CA GLY A 81 6.29 4.97 40.44
C GLY A 81 6.56 6.16 39.52
N GLY A 82 6.33 7.38 40.03
CA GLY A 82 6.40 8.64 39.29
C GLY A 82 7.79 9.27 39.15
N TYR A 83 8.87 8.58 39.49
CA TYR A 83 10.23 9.16 39.59
C TYR A 83 10.64 10.03 38.39
N TYR A 84 10.49 9.52 37.18
CA TYR A 84 10.88 10.26 35.97
C TYR A 84 10.05 11.53 35.79
N ALA A 85 8.74 11.45 36.02
CA ALA A 85 7.83 12.58 35.88
C ALA A 85 8.11 13.65 36.96
N GLU A 86 8.27 13.24 38.20
CA GLU A 86 8.55 14.17 39.35
C GLU A 86 9.90 14.87 39.17
N ARG A 87 10.94 14.14 38.79
CA ARG A 87 12.28 14.69 38.58
C ARG A 87 12.31 15.66 37.39
N LEU A 88 11.67 15.27 36.27
CA LEU A 88 11.59 16.16 35.11
C LEU A 88 10.75 17.41 35.44
N ALA A 89 9.62 17.26 36.11
CA ALA A 89 8.78 18.38 36.52
C ALA A 89 9.59 19.40 37.38
N ALA A 90 10.40 18.91 38.30
CA ALA A 90 11.27 19.77 39.11
C ALA A 90 12.30 20.53 38.25
N LEU A 91 12.91 19.87 37.25
CA LEU A 91 13.85 20.50 36.32
C LEU A 91 13.18 21.56 35.43
N LEU A 92 11.90 21.39 35.10
CA LEU A 92 11.17 22.30 34.22
C LEU A 92 10.59 23.52 34.94
N GLN A 93 10.62 23.61 36.26
CA GLN A 93 10.10 24.76 37.02
C GLN A 93 10.83 26.07 36.67
N GLU A 94 12.12 26.02 36.35
CA GLU A 94 12.93 27.17 35.99
C GLU A 94 12.91 27.51 34.49
N VAL A 95 12.24 26.67 33.65
CA VAL A 95 12.22 26.83 32.21
C VAL A 95 11.19 27.87 31.78
N GLN A 96 11.64 28.86 31.00
CA GLN A 96 10.80 29.97 30.55
C GLN A 96 10.61 30.04 29.04
N THR A 97 11.46 29.37 28.24
CA THR A 97 11.43 29.39 26.79
C THR A 97 11.38 27.99 26.19
N GLU A 98 10.84 27.87 24.95
CA GLU A 98 10.79 26.60 24.22
C GLU A 98 12.21 26.01 23.99
N GLU A 99 13.22 26.84 23.78
CA GLU A 99 14.62 26.42 23.63
C GLU A 99 15.19 25.83 24.92
N GLN A 100 14.87 26.43 26.07
CA GLN A 100 15.26 25.89 27.39
C GLN A 100 14.54 24.56 27.65
N LEU A 101 13.24 24.45 27.29
CA LEU A 101 12.50 23.20 27.38
C LEU A 101 13.21 22.09 26.58
N GLN A 102 13.49 22.35 25.29
CA GLN A 102 14.14 21.39 24.40
C GLN A 102 15.50 20.94 24.96
N ARG A 103 16.30 21.86 25.48
CA ARG A 103 17.61 21.56 26.11
C ARG A 103 17.45 20.71 27.38
N SER A 104 16.51 21.06 28.25
CA SER A 104 16.27 20.33 29.50
C SER A 104 15.80 18.90 29.24
N LEU A 105 14.89 18.70 28.29
CA LEU A 105 14.43 17.38 27.90
C LEU A 105 15.55 16.48 27.37
N ARG A 106 16.44 17.01 26.51
CA ARG A 106 17.56 16.26 25.93
C ARG A 106 18.59 15.87 27.01
N ARG A 107 18.96 16.81 27.86
CA ARG A 107 19.90 16.53 28.95
C ARG A 107 19.35 15.51 29.95
N PHE A 108 18.05 15.60 30.26
CA PHE A 108 17.39 14.64 31.12
C PHE A 108 17.38 13.24 30.46
N ARG A 109 17.02 13.14 29.15
CA ARG A 109 17.10 11.89 28.44
C ARG A 109 18.50 11.30 28.44
N HIS A 110 19.54 12.07 28.11
CA HIS A 110 20.91 11.56 28.09
C HIS A 110 21.34 11.00 29.44
N ARG A 111 21.02 11.72 30.52
CA ARG A 111 21.30 11.25 31.88
C ARG A 111 20.63 9.90 32.16
N GLU A 112 19.34 9.78 31.89
CA GLU A 112 18.61 8.57 32.22
C GLU A 112 18.97 7.42 31.25
N MET A 113 19.25 7.71 29.99
CA MET A 113 19.74 6.72 29.03
C MET A 113 21.06 6.09 29.45
N VAL A 114 22.04 6.90 29.92
CA VAL A 114 23.31 6.39 30.46
C VAL A 114 23.04 5.46 31.63
N ARG A 115 22.15 5.82 32.56
CA ARG A 115 21.79 4.98 33.71
C ARG A 115 21.11 3.67 33.27
N ILE A 116 20.13 3.74 32.35
CA ILE A 116 19.39 2.59 31.88
C ILE A 116 20.33 1.62 31.15
N ILE A 117 21.16 2.10 30.22
CA ILE A 117 22.13 1.27 29.47
C ILE A 117 23.14 0.65 30.43
N TRP A 118 23.63 1.40 31.42
CA TRP A 118 24.54 0.88 32.45
C TRP A 118 23.92 -0.32 33.18
N ARG A 119 22.66 -0.19 33.61
CA ARG A 119 21.96 -1.27 34.33
C ARG A 119 21.69 -2.49 33.44
N ASP A 120 21.33 -2.25 32.20
CA ASP A 120 21.04 -3.30 31.22
C ASP A 120 22.29 -4.13 30.87
N LEU A 121 23.38 -3.46 30.47
CA LEU A 121 24.61 -4.11 30.06
C LEU A 121 25.35 -4.78 31.24
N ASN A 122 25.19 -4.28 32.45
CA ASN A 122 25.75 -4.89 33.67
C ASN A 122 24.82 -5.96 34.30
N ARG A 123 23.65 -6.27 33.64
CA ARG A 123 22.67 -7.22 34.17
C ARG A 123 22.17 -6.88 35.58
N LEU A 124 22.13 -5.60 35.93
CA LEU A 124 21.51 -5.07 37.16
C LEU A 124 20.00 -4.90 37.00
N ALA A 125 19.53 -4.90 35.76
CA ALA A 125 18.13 -4.88 35.38
C ALA A 125 17.83 -6.08 34.46
N GLN A 126 16.64 -6.67 34.60
CA GLN A 126 16.10 -7.62 33.63
C GLN A 126 15.54 -6.86 32.43
N MET A 127 15.32 -7.56 31.31
CA MET A 127 14.79 -6.97 30.07
C MET A 127 13.50 -6.19 30.33
N GLU A 128 12.60 -6.72 31.14
CA GLU A 128 11.32 -6.09 31.49
C GLU A 128 11.51 -4.77 32.27
N GLN A 129 12.50 -4.72 33.15
CA GLN A 129 12.81 -3.50 33.89
C GLN A 129 13.40 -2.44 32.97
N THR A 130 14.29 -2.84 32.07
CA THR A 130 14.90 -1.91 31.07
C THR A 130 13.83 -1.30 30.17
N THR A 131 12.92 -2.14 29.62
CA THR A 131 11.86 -1.66 28.72
C THR A 131 10.82 -0.81 29.45
N ALA A 132 10.48 -1.15 30.70
CA ALA A 132 9.60 -0.34 31.54
C ALA A 132 10.22 1.01 31.90
N ASP A 133 11.50 1.06 32.23
CA ASP A 133 12.23 2.31 32.53
C ASP A 133 12.26 3.23 31.29
N LEU A 134 12.54 2.68 30.11
CA LEU A 134 12.53 3.42 28.83
C LEU A 134 11.15 3.98 28.50
N SER A 135 10.10 3.17 28.71
CA SER A 135 8.72 3.59 28.44
C SER A 135 8.30 4.70 29.41
N ARG A 136 8.61 4.57 30.70
CA ARG A 136 8.34 5.62 31.71
C ARG A 136 9.11 6.90 31.44
N LEU A 137 10.37 6.80 30.99
CA LEU A 137 11.17 7.96 30.57
C LEU A 137 10.51 8.69 29.39
N ALA A 138 10.08 7.95 28.38
CA ALA A 138 9.40 8.54 27.22
C ALA A 138 8.06 9.17 27.62
N GLU A 139 7.24 8.49 28.42
CA GLU A 139 5.98 9.02 28.96
C GLU A 139 6.19 10.31 29.75
N ALA A 140 7.22 10.36 30.62
CA ALA A 140 7.54 11.55 31.40
C ALA A 140 7.94 12.73 30.48
N CYS A 141 8.78 12.47 29.46
CA CYS A 141 9.17 13.49 28.49
C CYS A 141 7.98 14.02 27.70
N ILE A 142 7.08 13.14 27.24
CA ILE A 142 5.88 13.52 26.47
C ILE A 142 4.91 14.33 27.36
N ASP A 143 4.60 13.85 28.56
CA ASP A 143 3.57 14.43 29.43
C ASP A 143 4.02 15.78 30.00
N GLN A 144 5.27 15.89 30.46
CA GLN A 144 5.80 17.14 30.99
C GLN A 144 5.99 18.19 29.89
N ALA A 145 6.46 17.79 28.69
CA ALA A 145 6.55 18.70 27.55
C ALA A 145 5.15 19.19 27.12
N LEU A 146 4.17 18.28 27.03
CA LEU A 146 2.79 18.62 26.70
C LEU A 146 2.20 19.59 27.71
N THR A 147 2.38 19.33 29.00
CA THR A 147 1.87 20.18 30.08
C THR A 147 2.47 21.59 30.02
N TRP A 148 3.78 21.69 29.83
CA TRP A 148 4.48 22.99 29.72
C TRP A 148 4.02 23.76 28.47
N LEU A 149 3.99 23.11 27.31
CA LEU A 149 3.56 23.70 26.03
C LEU A 149 2.07 24.09 26.04
N HIS A 150 1.23 23.33 26.73
CA HIS A 150 -0.20 23.66 26.90
C HIS A 150 -0.35 24.95 27.71
N GLN A 151 0.36 25.10 28.82
CA GLN A 151 0.35 26.33 29.65
C GLN A 151 0.81 27.54 28.84
N LEU A 152 1.92 27.42 28.10
CA LEU A 152 2.42 28.48 27.21
C LEU A 152 1.38 28.85 26.13
N SER A 153 0.73 27.85 25.54
CA SER A 153 -0.27 28.03 24.51
C SER A 153 -1.55 28.68 25.04
N CYS A 154 -1.99 28.32 26.24
CA CYS A 154 -3.11 28.95 26.93
C CYS A 154 -2.82 30.42 27.27
N ALA A 155 -1.61 30.74 27.73
CA ALA A 155 -1.21 32.13 27.97
C ALA A 155 -1.27 32.99 26.70
N LYS A 156 -0.98 32.40 25.53
CA LYS A 156 -0.95 33.10 24.24
C LYS A 156 -2.30 33.18 23.54
N TRP A 157 -3.12 32.12 23.56
CA TRP A 157 -4.34 31.99 22.76
C TRP A 157 -5.60 31.73 23.57
N GLY A 158 -5.52 31.70 24.89
CA GLY A 158 -6.62 31.38 25.82
C GLY A 158 -6.75 29.88 26.06
N THR A 159 -7.56 29.51 27.04
CA THR A 159 -7.81 28.12 27.43
C THR A 159 -8.88 27.53 26.53
N PRO A 160 -8.65 26.38 25.87
CA PRO A 160 -9.67 25.74 25.04
C PRO A 160 -10.82 25.19 25.89
N HIS A 161 -12.07 25.45 25.45
CA HIS A 161 -13.29 25.00 26.10
C HIS A 161 -14.18 24.27 25.09
N SER A 162 -14.97 23.31 25.58
CA SER A 162 -16.04 22.71 24.77
C SER A 162 -17.11 23.75 24.43
N ARG A 163 -17.95 23.46 23.44
CA ARG A 163 -19.11 24.31 23.13
C ARG A 163 -20.09 24.33 24.31
N ALA A 164 -20.47 25.52 24.74
CA ALA A 164 -21.57 25.67 25.71
C ALA A 164 -22.87 25.14 25.07
N THR A 165 -23.63 24.38 25.85
CA THR A 165 -25.00 23.99 25.50
C THR A 165 -26.00 24.89 26.20
N ALA A 166 -27.31 24.80 25.85
CA ALA A 166 -28.33 25.59 26.52
C ALA A 166 -28.44 25.34 28.05
N THR A 167 -27.88 24.22 28.51
CA THR A 167 -28.00 23.76 29.92
C THR A 167 -26.64 23.66 30.65
N GLN A 168 -25.50 23.71 29.94
CA GLN A 168 -24.19 23.56 30.56
C GLN A 168 -23.17 24.54 29.95
N PRO A 169 -22.36 25.24 30.78
CA PRO A 169 -21.21 26.01 30.28
C PRO A 169 -20.16 25.10 29.70
N GLY A 170 -19.38 25.62 28.74
CA GLY A 170 -18.24 24.87 28.17
C GLY A 170 -17.20 24.53 29.22
N THR A 171 -16.66 23.32 29.17
CA THR A 171 -15.61 22.84 30.08
C THR A 171 -14.23 22.99 29.47
N PRO A 172 -13.18 23.31 30.28
CA PRO A 172 -11.82 23.33 29.80
C PRO A 172 -11.41 21.99 29.18
N GLN A 173 -10.72 22.05 28.03
CA GLN A 173 -10.31 20.89 27.27
C GLN A 173 -8.78 20.73 27.29
N ARG A 174 -8.33 19.49 27.34
CA ARG A 174 -6.91 19.15 27.25
C ARG A 174 -6.68 18.12 26.14
N MET A 175 -5.52 18.17 25.50
CA MET A 175 -5.07 17.17 24.54
C MET A 175 -4.65 15.92 25.30
N LEU A 176 -4.91 14.75 24.71
CA LEU A 176 -4.32 13.49 25.16
C LEU A 176 -3.40 12.92 24.07
N VAL A 177 -2.50 12.03 24.50
CA VAL A 177 -1.58 11.31 23.62
C VAL A 177 -1.76 9.81 23.85
N LEU A 178 -2.08 9.09 22.78
CA LEU A 178 -2.03 7.64 22.77
C LEU A 178 -0.63 7.21 22.32
N GLY A 179 0.02 6.38 23.11
CA GLY A 179 1.20 5.61 22.71
C GLY A 179 0.76 4.33 22.00
N MET A 180 1.34 4.06 20.85
CA MET A 180 1.11 2.90 20.05
C MET A 180 2.32 1.97 20.08
N GLY A 181 2.20 0.80 19.49
CA GLY A 181 3.30 -0.14 19.32
C GLY A 181 4.02 -0.47 20.64
N LYS A 182 5.35 -0.40 20.66
CA LYS A 182 6.16 -0.73 21.86
C LYS A 182 5.93 0.22 23.02
N LEU A 183 5.74 1.53 22.75
CA LEU A 183 5.46 2.51 23.80
C LEU A 183 4.09 2.24 24.45
N GLY A 184 3.07 1.95 23.64
CA GLY A 184 1.75 1.63 24.15
C GLY A 184 1.76 0.37 25.02
N ALA A 185 2.54 -0.64 24.65
CA ALA A 185 2.72 -1.85 25.44
C ALA A 185 3.58 -1.66 26.72
N GLY A 186 4.24 -0.53 26.91
CA GLY A 186 5.21 -0.35 27.99
C GLY A 186 6.52 -1.09 27.75
N GLU A 187 6.85 -1.44 26.53
CA GLU A 187 7.96 -2.31 26.13
C GLU A 187 8.94 -1.60 25.17
N LEU A 188 9.20 -0.28 25.38
CA LEU A 188 10.07 0.51 24.52
C LEU A 188 11.52 0.00 24.53
N ASN A 189 12.22 0.09 23.37
CA ASN A 189 13.65 -0.25 23.26
C ASN A 189 14.54 0.97 23.50
N LEU A 190 15.87 0.73 23.61
CA LEU A 190 16.88 1.77 23.81
C LEU A 190 16.86 2.84 22.71
N SER A 191 16.73 2.44 21.45
CA SER A 191 16.65 3.38 20.32
C SER A 191 15.47 3.04 19.42
N SER A 192 14.26 3.30 19.90
CA SER A 192 13.00 3.14 19.15
C SER A 192 12.41 4.49 18.79
N ASP A 193 11.63 4.52 17.71
CA ASP A 193 10.64 5.55 17.49
C ASP A 193 9.51 5.39 18.51
N ILE A 194 8.85 6.49 18.84
CA ILE A 194 7.61 6.51 19.59
C ILE A 194 6.45 6.75 18.63
N ASP A 195 5.62 5.74 18.47
CA ASP A 195 4.41 5.81 17.66
C ASP A 195 3.32 6.52 18.46
N LEU A 196 2.79 7.66 17.97
CA LEU A 196 1.83 8.47 18.71
C LEU A 196 0.59 8.77 17.89
N ILE A 197 -0.56 8.87 18.61
CA ILE A 197 -1.80 9.44 18.09
C ILE A 197 -2.24 10.52 19.06
N PHE A 198 -2.46 11.74 18.57
CA PHE A 198 -2.98 12.85 19.35
C PHE A 198 -4.51 12.93 19.22
N ALA A 199 -5.18 13.36 20.28
CA ALA A 199 -6.61 13.56 20.27
C ALA A 199 -7.05 14.66 21.25
N PHE A 200 -8.22 15.23 21.03
CA PHE A 200 -8.88 16.13 21.99
C PHE A 200 -10.38 15.80 22.11
N PRO A 201 -11.00 16.05 23.31
CA PRO A 201 -12.36 15.56 23.54
C PRO A 201 -13.41 16.20 22.62
N GLU A 202 -13.58 17.52 22.64
CA GLU A 202 -14.71 18.19 22.02
C GLU A 202 -14.33 19.43 21.22
N LEU A 203 -15.13 19.69 20.17
CA LEU A 203 -15.05 20.95 19.41
C LEU A 203 -15.49 22.13 20.29
N GLY A 204 -14.88 23.28 20.05
CA GLY A 204 -15.17 24.51 20.77
C GLY A 204 -14.17 25.61 20.44
N GLU A 205 -14.01 26.58 21.33
CA GLU A 205 -13.13 27.73 21.13
C GLU A 205 -12.34 28.06 22.40
N THR A 206 -11.17 28.65 22.24
CA THR A 206 -10.38 29.13 23.37
C THR A 206 -11.02 30.38 24.00
N GLN A 207 -10.90 30.52 25.33
CA GLN A 207 -11.43 31.64 26.11
C GLN A 207 -10.31 32.33 26.91
N GLY A 208 -10.50 33.62 27.20
CA GLY A 208 -9.59 34.36 28.07
C GLY A 208 -8.43 35.10 27.41
N ALA A 209 -8.32 35.10 26.06
CA ALA A 209 -7.31 35.86 25.32
C ALA A 209 -7.95 36.86 24.33
N ARG A 210 -7.14 37.85 23.87
CA ARG A 210 -7.61 38.83 22.86
C ARG A 210 -7.87 38.18 21.50
N ARG A 211 -7.20 37.07 21.19
CA ARG A 211 -7.36 36.32 19.92
C ARG A 211 -7.71 34.88 20.26
N CYS A 212 -8.96 34.54 20.09
CA CYS A 212 -9.45 33.18 20.27
C CYS A 212 -9.18 32.33 19.02
N LEU A 213 -8.99 31.04 19.23
CA LEU A 213 -8.83 30.02 18.21
C LEU A 213 -9.92 28.97 18.42
N ASP A 214 -10.33 28.30 17.33
CA ASP A 214 -11.08 27.05 17.48
C ASP A 214 -10.18 25.95 18.10
N ASN A 215 -10.79 24.99 18.80
CA ASN A 215 -10.06 23.93 19.50
C ASN A 215 -9.18 23.12 18.55
N ALA A 216 -9.65 22.82 17.32
CA ALA A 216 -8.88 22.06 16.35
C ALA A 216 -7.59 22.80 15.95
N SER A 217 -7.67 24.10 15.68
CA SER A 217 -6.50 24.94 15.39
C SER A 217 -5.57 25.07 16.59
N PHE A 218 -6.11 25.21 17.81
CA PHE A 218 -5.30 25.27 19.03
C PHE A 218 -4.51 23.98 19.24
N PHE A 219 -5.20 22.84 19.25
CA PHE A 219 -4.56 21.55 19.50
C PHE A 219 -3.63 21.11 18.37
N ASN A 220 -3.93 21.46 17.13
CA ASN A 220 -3.03 21.20 16.00
C ASN A 220 -1.68 21.92 16.18
N LYS A 221 -1.72 23.21 16.56
CA LYS A 221 -0.49 23.97 16.87
C LYS A 221 0.27 23.41 18.09
N LEU A 222 -0.47 22.97 19.12
CA LEU A 222 0.12 22.34 20.30
C LEU A 222 0.81 21.02 19.94
N GLY A 223 0.16 20.18 19.12
CA GLY A 223 0.71 18.93 18.64
C GLY A 223 1.98 19.10 17.80
N GLN A 224 1.99 20.09 16.89
CA GLN A 224 3.20 20.44 16.12
C GLN A 224 4.37 20.84 17.02
N LYS A 225 4.12 21.67 18.04
CA LYS A 225 5.15 22.08 19.01
C LYS A 225 5.64 20.91 19.85
N LEU A 226 4.77 19.99 20.24
CA LEU A 226 5.16 18.79 20.98
C LEU A 226 6.08 17.91 20.15
N ILE A 227 5.73 17.63 18.88
CA ILE A 227 6.62 16.89 17.97
C ILE A 227 7.97 17.60 17.84
N GLN A 228 7.97 18.91 17.60
CA GLN A 228 9.20 19.69 17.49
C GLN A 228 10.06 19.59 18.77
N ALA A 229 9.45 19.65 19.95
CA ALA A 229 10.17 19.54 21.21
C ALA A 229 10.87 18.18 21.40
N LEU A 230 10.23 17.11 20.95
CA LEU A 230 10.71 15.73 21.09
C LEU A 230 11.68 15.29 19.99
N ASP A 231 11.35 15.57 18.72
CA ASP A 231 11.98 14.98 17.55
C ASP A 231 13.09 15.84 16.93
N SER A 232 13.04 17.17 17.08
CA SER A 232 14.02 18.05 16.44
C SER A 232 15.46 17.75 16.85
N GLN A 233 16.35 17.64 15.86
CA GLN A 233 17.79 17.52 16.08
C GLN A 233 18.39 18.88 16.45
N THR A 234 19.07 18.97 17.58
CA THR A 234 19.76 20.15 18.07
C THR A 234 21.23 19.83 18.39
N VAL A 235 21.99 20.83 18.85
CA VAL A 235 23.36 20.60 19.35
C VAL A 235 23.42 19.62 20.53
N ASP A 236 22.35 19.54 21.34
CA ASP A 236 22.16 18.57 22.42
C ASP A 236 21.50 17.24 21.95
N GLY A 237 21.42 16.95 20.64
CA GLY A 237 20.78 15.76 20.09
C GLY A 237 19.25 15.88 19.97
N PHE A 238 18.55 14.76 20.10
CA PHE A 238 17.08 14.62 20.08
C PHE A 238 16.58 13.99 21.40
N VAL A 239 15.26 14.05 21.65
CA VAL A 239 14.66 13.34 22.80
C VAL A 239 14.17 11.96 22.35
N PHE A 240 13.19 11.89 21.45
CA PHE A 240 12.70 10.66 20.81
C PHE A 240 12.27 10.99 19.39
N ARG A 241 12.54 10.08 18.45
CA ARG A 241 11.98 10.14 17.09
C ARG A 241 10.47 9.86 17.16
N VAL A 242 9.66 10.73 16.55
CA VAL A 242 8.19 10.66 16.63
C VAL A 242 7.61 10.13 15.33
N ASP A 243 6.86 9.03 15.41
CA ASP A 243 6.09 8.50 14.28
C ASP A 243 4.58 8.75 14.47
N MET A 244 3.98 9.48 13.53
CA MET A 244 2.56 9.81 13.53
C MET A 244 1.76 9.05 12.46
N ARG A 245 2.36 8.03 11.79
CA ARG A 245 1.74 7.33 10.65
C ARG A 245 0.56 6.43 11.04
N LEU A 246 0.46 6.04 12.31
CA LEU A 246 -0.65 5.20 12.81
C LEU A 246 -1.93 5.98 13.13
N ARG A 247 -1.92 7.33 12.99
CA ARG A 247 -3.14 8.13 13.21
C ARG A 247 -4.18 7.91 12.11
N PRO A 248 -5.47 8.18 12.36
CA PRO A 248 -6.52 8.12 11.34
C PRO A 248 -6.12 8.82 10.04
N TYR A 249 -6.31 8.16 8.90
CA TYR A 249 -5.88 8.56 7.56
C TYR A 249 -4.36 8.72 7.37
N GLY A 250 -3.54 8.24 8.31
CA GLY A 250 -2.07 8.28 8.21
C GLY A 250 -1.53 9.70 8.02
N GLN A 251 -0.61 9.90 7.08
CA GLN A 251 0.02 11.21 6.85
C GLN A 251 -0.94 12.27 6.31
N SER A 252 -1.99 11.88 5.58
CA SER A 252 -2.99 12.82 5.06
C SER A 252 -4.07 13.22 6.08
N GLY A 253 -4.14 12.54 7.23
CA GLY A 253 -5.10 12.84 8.28
C GLY A 253 -4.75 14.08 9.10
N ILE A 254 -5.78 14.66 9.75
CA ILE A 254 -5.61 15.74 10.72
C ILE A 254 -4.65 15.28 11.82
N LEU A 255 -3.71 16.16 12.22
CA LEU A 255 -2.69 15.81 13.22
C LEU A 255 -3.31 15.52 14.60
N VAL A 256 -4.30 16.32 15.00
CA VAL A 256 -5.00 16.20 16.28
C VAL A 256 -6.52 16.18 16.00
N PRO A 257 -7.13 15.02 15.75
CA PRO A 257 -8.57 14.88 15.57
C PRO A 257 -9.32 14.97 16.90
N SER A 258 -10.63 15.31 16.85
CA SER A 258 -11.53 15.16 17.98
C SER A 258 -11.90 13.70 18.22
N PHE A 259 -12.38 13.36 19.43
CA PHE A 259 -12.84 11.99 19.74
C PHE A 259 -13.91 11.52 18.76
N ALA A 260 -14.90 12.34 18.47
CA ALA A 260 -15.95 12.00 17.52
C ALA A 260 -15.39 11.66 16.12
N ALA A 261 -14.37 12.39 15.64
CA ALA A 261 -13.73 12.08 14.36
C ALA A 261 -12.93 10.78 14.40
N ILE A 262 -12.32 10.44 15.54
CA ILE A 262 -11.63 9.15 15.73
C ILE A 262 -12.63 8.00 15.75
N GLU A 263 -13.73 8.13 16.48
CA GLU A 263 -14.78 7.11 16.58
C GLU A 263 -15.42 6.86 15.21
N GLU A 264 -15.83 7.92 14.51
CA GLU A 264 -16.39 7.83 13.15
C GLU A 264 -15.41 7.10 12.20
N TYR A 265 -14.12 7.47 12.23
CA TYR A 265 -13.12 6.83 11.39
C TYR A 265 -12.99 5.34 11.66
N TYR A 266 -12.86 4.91 12.91
CA TYR A 266 -12.68 3.49 13.23
C TYR A 266 -13.94 2.67 13.07
N GLN A 267 -15.13 3.27 13.20
CA GLN A 267 -16.41 2.60 12.93
C GLN A 267 -16.61 2.35 11.43
N ASP A 268 -16.34 3.35 10.59
CA ASP A 268 -16.71 3.31 9.18
C ASP A 268 -15.57 2.84 8.27
N GLN A 269 -14.31 3.15 8.63
CA GLN A 269 -13.14 2.96 7.76
C GLN A 269 -11.98 2.20 8.41
N GLY A 270 -12.11 1.85 9.69
CA GLY A 270 -11.07 1.13 10.42
C GLY A 270 -10.78 -0.25 9.83
N ARG A 271 -9.50 -0.55 9.62
CA ARG A 271 -9.02 -1.76 8.93
C ARG A 271 -8.47 -2.77 9.93
N ASP A 272 -8.32 -4.02 9.48
CA ASP A 272 -7.82 -5.10 10.32
C ASP A 272 -6.39 -4.84 10.83
N TRP A 273 -5.51 -4.23 10.03
CA TRP A 273 -4.17 -3.90 10.51
C TRP A 273 -4.18 -2.76 11.56
N GLU A 274 -5.12 -1.80 11.47
CA GLU A 274 -5.31 -0.76 12.50
C GLU A 274 -5.90 -1.37 13.77
N ARG A 275 -6.84 -2.30 13.61
CA ARG A 275 -7.37 -3.10 14.70
C ARG A 275 -6.25 -3.86 15.43
N TYR A 276 -5.32 -4.45 14.66
CA TYR A 276 -4.13 -5.11 15.19
C TYR A 276 -3.20 -4.12 15.93
N ALA A 277 -2.95 -2.94 15.36
CA ALA A 277 -2.12 -1.92 16.01
C ALA A 277 -2.75 -1.37 17.29
N MET A 278 -4.07 -1.21 17.33
CA MET A 278 -4.82 -0.68 18.48
C MET A 278 -4.83 -1.62 19.70
N ILE A 279 -4.47 -2.90 19.57
CA ILE A 279 -4.26 -3.81 20.71
C ILE A 279 -3.28 -3.20 21.72
N LYS A 280 -2.22 -2.57 21.22
CA LYS A 280 -1.15 -1.97 22.04
C LYS A 280 -1.39 -0.49 22.37
N ALA A 281 -2.54 0.07 21.99
CA ALA A 281 -2.84 1.48 22.26
C ALA A 281 -3.06 1.73 23.75
N ARG A 282 -2.41 2.78 24.29
CA ARG A 282 -2.54 3.21 25.69
C ARG A 282 -2.39 4.72 25.82
N VAL A 283 -3.13 5.33 26.74
CA VAL A 283 -2.95 6.75 27.08
C VAL A 283 -1.63 6.93 27.81
N VAL A 284 -0.71 7.69 27.21
CA VAL A 284 0.65 7.91 27.75
C VAL A 284 0.85 9.31 28.30
N ALA A 285 0.05 10.31 27.85
CA ALA A 285 0.14 11.68 28.34
C ALA A 285 -1.18 12.44 28.21
N GLY A 286 -1.33 13.51 28.95
CA GLY A 286 -2.46 14.45 28.89
C GLY A 286 -3.65 14.03 29.73
N ASP A 287 -4.86 14.22 29.18
CA ASP A 287 -6.13 13.95 29.89
C ASP A 287 -6.42 12.45 30.00
N ARG A 288 -6.02 11.85 31.12
CA ARG A 288 -6.15 10.40 31.34
C ARG A 288 -7.60 9.95 31.55
N GLU A 289 -8.46 10.81 32.13
CA GLU A 289 -9.86 10.49 32.37
C GLU A 289 -10.65 10.48 31.05
N ALA A 290 -10.50 11.54 30.25
CA ALA A 290 -11.07 11.57 28.91
C ALA A 290 -10.51 10.45 28.02
N GLY A 291 -9.22 10.15 28.15
CA GLY A 291 -8.58 9.05 27.43
C GLY A 291 -9.14 7.67 27.78
N ALA A 292 -9.48 7.42 29.04
CA ALA A 292 -10.14 6.18 29.46
C ALA A 292 -11.53 6.01 28.83
N VAL A 293 -12.26 7.12 28.63
CA VAL A 293 -13.53 7.11 27.90
C VAL A 293 -13.29 6.73 26.43
N LEU A 294 -12.39 7.42 25.73
CA LEU A 294 -12.07 7.13 24.34
C LEU A 294 -11.66 5.65 24.14
N MET A 295 -10.75 5.14 24.98
CA MET A 295 -10.28 3.76 24.88
C MET A 295 -11.42 2.74 25.13
N ARG A 296 -12.37 3.05 26.01
CA ARG A 296 -13.56 2.22 26.21
C ARG A 296 -14.45 2.20 24.97
N ASP A 297 -14.64 3.35 24.35
CA ASP A 297 -15.54 3.51 23.19
C ASP A 297 -14.93 2.91 21.92
N LEU A 298 -13.60 2.86 21.80
CA LEU A 298 -12.87 2.15 20.74
C LEU A 298 -12.73 0.63 20.96
N ARG A 299 -13.00 0.14 22.16
CA ARG A 299 -12.87 -1.31 22.50
C ARG A 299 -13.65 -2.26 21.59
N PRO A 300 -14.91 -1.97 21.17
CA PRO A 300 -15.66 -2.83 20.24
C PRO A 300 -15.03 -2.94 18.86
N PHE A 301 -14.31 -1.90 18.40
CA PHE A 301 -13.55 -1.96 17.16
C PHE A 301 -12.40 -2.97 17.26
N VAL A 302 -11.66 -2.98 18.39
CA VAL A 302 -10.51 -3.84 18.58
C VAL A 302 -10.93 -5.28 18.88
N TYR A 303 -11.87 -5.47 19.81
CA TYR A 303 -12.26 -6.80 20.34
C TYR A 303 -13.74 -7.09 20.07
N ARG A 304 -14.00 -7.83 18.98
CA ARG A 304 -15.35 -8.21 18.58
C ARG A 304 -15.88 -9.35 19.45
N LYS A 305 -17.14 -9.25 19.89
CA LYS A 305 -17.78 -10.22 20.80
C LYS A 305 -18.05 -11.59 20.13
N TYR A 306 -18.23 -11.63 18.82
CA TYR A 306 -18.51 -12.82 18.04
C TYR A 306 -17.25 -13.25 17.28
N LEU A 307 -17.04 -14.58 17.18
CA LEU A 307 -15.99 -15.16 16.34
C LEU A 307 -16.24 -14.71 14.89
N ASP A 308 -15.39 -13.85 14.44
CA ASP A 308 -15.41 -13.38 13.07
C ASP A 308 -14.43 -14.26 12.27
N TYR A 309 -14.97 -15.17 11.47
CA TYR A 309 -14.13 -16.01 10.59
C TYR A 309 -13.26 -15.18 9.64
N SER A 310 -13.69 -13.95 9.33
CA SER A 310 -12.88 -13.00 8.55
C SER A 310 -11.61 -12.57 9.29
N ALA A 311 -11.58 -12.63 10.63
CA ALA A 311 -10.37 -12.34 11.41
C ALA A 311 -9.25 -13.37 11.15
N PHE A 312 -9.59 -14.65 10.96
CA PHE A 312 -8.60 -15.68 10.61
C PHE A 312 -8.00 -15.42 9.23
N ASP A 313 -8.82 -15.07 8.25
CA ASP A 313 -8.34 -14.74 6.89
C ASP A 313 -7.49 -13.47 6.88
N SER A 314 -7.87 -12.46 7.66
CA SER A 314 -7.09 -11.23 7.83
C SER A 314 -5.73 -11.49 8.49
N LEU A 315 -5.68 -12.35 9.50
CA LEU A 315 -4.44 -12.78 10.15
C LEU A 315 -3.55 -13.60 9.19
N ARG A 316 -4.13 -14.49 8.39
CA ARG A 316 -3.41 -15.23 7.33
C ARG A 316 -2.83 -14.27 6.27
N LYS A 317 -3.61 -13.29 5.83
CA LYS A 317 -3.15 -12.23 4.90
C LYS A 317 -2.00 -11.42 5.50
N MET A 318 -2.08 -11.02 6.77
CA MET A 318 -1.00 -10.31 7.47
C MET A 318 0.26 -11.18 7.59
N LYS A 319 0.12 -12.47 7.97
CA LYS A 319 1.24 -13.43 8.00
C LYS A 319 1.92 -13.57 6.63
N ALA A 320 1.12 -13.67 5.56
CA ALA A 320 1.64 -13.74 4.20
C ALA A 320 2.39 -12.46 3.79
N MET A 321 1.91 -11.29 4.20
CA MET A 321 2.60 -10.01 3.96
C MET A 321 3.94 -9.93 4.71
N ILE A 322 3.97 -10.34 5.99
CA ILE A 322 5.22 -10.43 6.78
C ILE A 322 6.25 -11.29 6.06
N ASN A 323 5.88 -12.49 5.64
CA ASN A 323 6.77 -13.43 4.97
C ASN A 323 7.27 -12.90 3.61
N ARG A 324 6.43 -12.17 2.87
CA ARG A 324 6.84 -11.51 1.60
C ARG A 324 7.88 -10.41 1.85
N GLU A 325 7.65 -9.58 2.87
CA GLU A 325 8.55 -8.48 3.21
C GLU A 325 9.94 -9.00 3.61
N VAL A 326 10.00 -10.03 4.46
CA VAL A 326 11.27 -10.69 4.86
C VAL A 326 12.07 -11.14 3.64
N ARG A 327 11.43 -11.81 2.68
CA ARG A 327 12.10 -12.30 1.46
C ARG A 327 12.52 -11.16 0.53
N ARG A 328 11.65 -10.16 0.32
CA ARG A 328 11.91 -9.02 -0.57
C ARG A 328 13.10 -8.19 -0.12
N LYS A 329 13.20 -7.93 1.19
CA LYS A 329 14.22 -7.06 1.79
C LYS A 329 15.45 -7.82 2.31
N ASN A 330 15.51 -9.14 2.14
CA ASN A 330 16.60 -10.01 2.64
C ASN A 330 16.92 -9.83 4.14
N LEU A 331 15.86 -9.79 4.96
CA LEU A 331 15.94 -9.45 6.39
C LEU A 331 16.40 -10.62 7.30
N TYR A 332 17.14 -11.60 6.80
CA TYR A 332 17.52 -12.78 7.57
C TYR A 332 18.41 -12.47 8.78
N ALA A 333 19.25 -11.44 8.69
CA ALA A 333 20.12 -10.99 9.79
C ALA A 333 19.40 -10.07 10.78
N ASN A 334 18.13 -9.70 10.56
CA ASN A 334 17.40 -8.79 11.41
C ASN A 334 16.71 -9.54 12.56
N VAL A 335 17.02 -9.17 13.82
CA VAL A 335 16.48 -9.86 15.02
C VAL A 335 15.00 -9.55 15.27
N LYS A 336 14.48 -8.47 14.72
CA LYS A 336 13.08 -8.07 14.85
C LYS A 336 12.21 -8.61 13.71
N LEU A 337 12.63 -8.39 12.47
CA LEU A 337 11.85 -8.63 11.26
C LEU A 337 12.21 -9.94 10.56
N GLY A 338 13.35 -10.55 10.87
CA GLY A 338 13.78 -11.82 10.30
C GLY A 338 12.93 -13.01 10.75
N PRO A 339 13.07 -14.18 10.10
CA PRO A 339 12.38 -15.41 10.50
C PRO A 339 12.69 -15.75 11.95
N GLY A 340 11.69 -16.13 12.72
CA GLY A 340 11.83 -16.39 14.16
C GLY A 340 12.15 -15.15 15.00
N GLY A 341 11.96 -13.95 14.46
CA GLY A 341 12.24 -12.69 15.15
C GLY A 341 11.12 -12.21 16.08
N ILE A 342 11.36 -11.08 16.74
CA ILE A 342 10.45 -10.48 17.72
C ILE A 342 9.03 -10.31 17.16
N ARG A 343 8.90 -9.88 15.88
CA ARG A 343 7.63 -9.65 15.22
C ARG A 343 6.76 -10.92 15.11
N GLU A 344 7.37 -12.09 14.94
CA GLU A 344 6.62 -13.35 14.87
C GLU A 344 6.08 -13.74 16.26
N VAL A 345 6.85 -13.54 17.34
CA VAL A 345 6.37 -13.77 18.72
C VAL A 345 5.22 -12.82 19.05
N GLU A 346 5.36 -11.52 18.72
CA GLU A 346 4.28 -10.54 18.92
C GLU A 346 3.03 -10.92 18.14
N PHE A 347 3.19 -11.39 16.90
CA PHE A 347 2.07 -11.77 16.05
C PHE A 347 1.29 -12.96 16.61
N ILE A 348 1.99 -13.97 17.14
CA ILE A 348 1.34 -15.13 17.79
C ILE A 348 0.40 -14.68 18.91
N ALA A 349 0.91 -13.87 19.83
CA ALA A 349 0.13 -13.38 20.96
C ALA A 349 -1.06 -12.51 20.51
N GLN A 350 -0.80 -11.55 19.62
CA GLN A 350 -1.83 -10.61 19.16
C GLN A 350 -2.91 -11.30 18.30
N ALA A 351 -2.58 -12.38 17.59
CA ALA A 351 -3.57 -13.19 16.88
C ALA A 351 -4.61 -13.76 17.88
N PHE A 352 -4.16 -14.34 18.97
CA PHE A 352 -5.08 -14.86 20.01
C PHE A 352 -5.85 -13.75 20.72
N GLN A 353 -5.25 -12.58 20.92
CA GLN A 353 -5.95 -11.42 21.48
C GLN A 353 -7.12 -10.99 20.58
N LEU A 354 -6.93 -10.92 19.26
CA LEU A 354 -8.00 -10.60 18.32
C LEU A 354 -9.09 -11.65 18.24
N ILE A 355 -8.72 -12.93 18.32
CA ILE A 355 -9.66 -14.06 18.19
C ILE A 355 -10.48 -14.24 19.46
N ARG A 356 -9.87 -14.11 20.64
CA ARG A 356 -10.48 -14.47 21.93
C ARG A 356 -10.72 -13.28 22.85
N GLY A 357 -10.04 -12.15 22.67
CA GLY A 357 -10.11 -10.99 23.57
C GLY A 357 -11.52 -10.36 23.69
N GLY A 358 -12.41 -10.58 22.70
CA GLY A 358 -13.81 -10.16 22.80
C GLY A 358 -14.63 -11.00 23.78
N ARG A 359 -14.21 -12.24 24.08
CA ARG A 359 -14.86 -13.17 25.03
C ARG A 359 -14.15 -13.21 26.37
N ASP A 360 -12.82 -13.19 26.38
CA ASP A 360 -11.99 -13.17 27.58
C ASP A 360 -11.25 -11.84 27.70
N THR A 361 -11.75 -10.98 28.59
CA THR A 361 -11.19 -9.63 28.79
C THR A 361 -9.79 -9.63 29.40
N ARG A 362 -9.31 -10.74 29.96
CA ARG A 362 -7.94 -10.89 30.46
C ARG A 362 -6.92 -10.75 29.33
N LEU A 363 -7.29 -11.13 28.09
CA LEU A 363 -6.46 -11.02 26.90
C LEU A 363 -6.41 -9.58 26.32
N GLN A 364 -7.08 -8.60 26.94
CA GLN A 364 -7.08 -7.21 26.48
C GLN A 364 -5.92 -6.37 27.07
N GLN A 365 -4.88 -7.04 27.58
CA GLN A 365 -3.66 -6.38 28.09
C GLN A 365 -2.69 -6.08 26.94
N PRO A 366 -2.00 -4.91 26.94
CA PRO A 366 -1.07 -4.58 25.87
C PRO A 366 0.30 -5.27 26.01
N GLU A 367 0.68 -5.73 27.19
CA GLU A 367 1.99 -6.30 27.51
C GLU A 367 2.11 -7.75 27.03
N LEU A 368 3.11 -8.05 26.18
CA LEU A 368 3.32 -9.35 25.57
C LEU A 368 3.54 -10.47 26.61
N ARG A 369 4.34 -10.20 27.64
CA ARG A 369 4.64 -11.17 28.71
C ARG A 369 3.38 -11.66 29.41
N ILE A 370 2.47 -10.73 29.72
CA ILE A 370 1.20 -11.07 30.40
C ILE A 370 0.36 -11.96 29.50
N ILE A 371 0.28 -11.61 28.23
CA ILE A 371 -0.51 -12.38 27.25
C ILE A 371 0.04 -13.80 27.08
N LEU A 372 1.35 -13.96 26.83
CA LEU A 372 1.97 -15.28 26.69
C LEU A 372 1.67 -16.15 27.93
N GLY A 373 1.77 -15.60 29.14
CA GLY A 373 1.45 -16.31 30.37
C GLY A 373 -0.02 -16.71 30.53
N LEU A 374 -0.96 -16.02 29.84
CA LEU A 374 -2.39 -16.32 29.88
C LEU A 374 -2.85 -17.29 28.77
N LEU A 375 -2.09 -17.42 27.67
CA LEU A 375 -2.49 -18.29 26.55
C LEU A 375 -2.71 -19.77 26.96
N PRO A 376 -1.94 -20.39 27.85
CA PRO A 376 -2.21 -21.76 28.29
C PRO A 376 -3.61 -21.96 28.87
N GLU A 377 -4.06 -21.03 29.72
CA GLU A 377 -5.38 -21.13 30.36
C GLU A 377 -6.54 -20.71 29.45
N THR A 378 -6.30 -19.73 28.57
CA THR A 378 -7.38 -19.06 27.83
C THR A 378 -7.67 -19.69 26.47
N VAL A 379 -6.65 -20.28 25.84
CA VAL A 379 -6.75 -20.86 24.49
C VAL A 379 -6.25 -22.31 24.40
N GLY A 380 -5.78 -22.89 25.51
CA GLY A 380 -5.28 -24.27 25.54
C GLY A 380 -3.90 -24.46 24.90
N MET A 381 -3.11 -23.40 24.78
CA MET A 381 -1.72 -23.48 24.29
C MET A 381 -0.90 -24.38 25.27
N PRO A 382 -0.05 -25.28 24.78
CA PRO A 382 0.84 -26.02 25.67
C PRO A 382 1.75 -25.07 26.46
N GLN A 383 1.91 -25.30 27.77
CA GLN A 383 2.77 -24.44 28.61
C GLN A 383 4.20 -24.33 28.07
N GLN A 384 4.74 -25.46 27.57
CA GLN A 384 6.07 -25.50 26.97
C GLN A 384 6.21 -24.50 25.78
N VAL A 385 5.18 -24.37 24.93
CA VAL A 385 5.19 -23.43 23.80
C VAL A 385 5.22 -21.98 24.28
N SER A 386 4.40 -21.65 25.29
CA SER A 386 4.40 -20.34 25.94
C SER A 386 5.77 -19.99 26.51
N ASP A 387 6.40 -20.92 27.23
CA ASP A 387 7.72 -20.73 27.86
C ASP A 387 8.83 -20.58 26.79
N GLU A 388 8.81 -21.37 25.72
CA GLU A 388 9.75 -21.28 24.60
C GLU A 388 9.65 -19.93 23.88
N LEU A 389 8.43 -19.45 23.62
CA LEU A 389 8.18 -18.14 23.02
C LEU A 389 8.68 -16.99 23.90
N TYR A 390 8.46 -17.09 25.22
CA TYR A 390 8.90 -16.07 26.15
C TYR A 390 10.43 -16.02 26.29
N LEU A 391 11.10 -17.15 26.41
CA LEU A 391 12.56 -17.24 26.44
C LEU A 391 13.20 -16.70 25.13
N ALA A 392 12.62 -17.06 23.99
CA ALA A 392 13.05 -16.53 22.71
C ALA A 392 12.88 -15.01 22.66
N TYR A 393 11.73 -14.49 23.12
CA TYR A 393 11.48 -13.05 23.21
C TYR A 393 12.51 -12.34 24.06
N GLN A 394 12.84 -12.86 25.23
CA GLN A 394 13.87 -12.27 26.11
C GLN A 394 15.25 -12.22 25.44
N LEU A 395 15.69 -13.31 24.80
CA LEU A 395 16.99 -13.33 24.12
C LEU A 395 17.02 -12.34 22.95
N LEU A 396 15.98 -12.33 22.12
CA LEU A 396 15.87 -11.42 20.97
C LEU A 396 15.83 -9.96 21.40
N ARG A 397 15.12 -9.63 22.50
CA ARG A 397 15.08 -8.25 23.03
C ARG A 397 16.41 -7.84 23.65
N ASN A 398 17.09 -8.72 24.40
CA ASN A 398 18.43 -8.46 24.91
C ASN A 398 19.43 -8.25 23.78
N ALA A 399 19.33 -9.01 22.67
CA ALA A 399 20.15 -8.82 21.49
C ALA A 399 19.87 -7.47 20.81
N GLU A 400 18.58 -7.09 20.65
CA GLU A 400 18.19 -5.78 20.14
C GLU A 400 18.73 -4.63 21.03
N HIS A 401 18.67 -4.75 22.37
CA HIS A 401 19.22 -3.79 23.30
C HIS A 401 20.74 -3.67 23.13
N ALA A 402 21.48 -4.78 23.11
CA ALA A 402 22.92 -4.75 22.94
C ALA A 402 23.35 -4.07 21.62
N ILE A 403 22.65 -4.36 20.52
CA ILE A 403 22.89 -3.72 19.20
C ILE A 403 22.64 -2.21 19.27
N GLN A 404 21.54 -1.78 19.88
CA GLN A 404 21.14 -0.36 19.95
C GLN A 404 21.99 0.42 20.97
N ALA A 405 22.41 -0.22 22.05
CA ALA A 405 23.25 0.40 23.09
C ALA A 405 24.61 0.86 22.57
N VAL A 406 25.13 0.26 21.49
CA VAL A 406 26.46 0.62 20.97
C VAL A 406 26.55 2.12 20.69
N ALA A 407 25.63 2.69 19.90
CA ALA A 407 25.71 4.08 19.45
C ALA A 407 24.35 4.80 19.39
N ASP A 408 23.36 4.39 20.18
CA ASP A 408 21.97 4.92 20.19
C ASP A 408 21.37 5.00 18.77
N LYS A 409 21.62 3.99 17.93
CA LYS A 409 21.12 3.90 16.55
C LYS A 409 19.93 2.95 16.46
N GLN A 410 18.94 3.33 15.64
CA GLN A 410 17.78 2.51 15.36
C GLN A 410 18.15 1.40 14.35
N THR A 411 18.81 0.36 14.84
CA THR A 411 19.16 -0.82 14.05
C THR A 411 18.81 -2.10 14.80
N GLN A 412 18.45 -3.13 14.05
CA GLN A 412 18.14 -4.46 14.57
C GLN A 412 18.90 -5.55 13.77
N GLU A 413 19.87 -5.13 12.95
CA GLU A 413 20.67 -6.05 12.16
C GLU A 413 21.87 -6.54 12.93
N LEU A 414 22.14 -7.84 12.83
CA LEU A 414 23.35 -8.44 13.40
C LEU A 414 24.58 -7.88 12.69
N PRO A 415 25.62 -7.48 13.44
CA PRO A 415 26.80 -6.87 12.84
C PRO A 415 27.60 -7.86 11.99
N VAL A 416 28.21 -7.33 10.91
CA VAL A 416 29.10 -8.07 10.03
C VAL A 416 30.56 -7.97 10.47
N GLU A 417 30.92 -6.85 11.12
CA GLU A 417 32.29 -6.59 11.54
C GLU A 417 32.67 -7.40 12.78
N ALA A 418 33.85 -8.06 12.75
CA ALA A 418 34.29 -8.95 13.80
C ALA A 418 34.42 -8.26 15.19
N ALA A 419 34.84 -7.00 15.24
CA ALA A 419 34.93 -6.25 16.48
C ALA A 419 33.57 -6.01 17.11
N GLU A 420 32.56 -5.65 16.29
CA GLU A 420 31.18 -5.47 16.73
C GLU A 420 30.51 -6.80 17.16
N GLN A 421 30.80 -7.88 16.47
CA GLN A 421 30.37 -9.23 16.86
C GLN A 421 30.86 -9.61 18.26
N VAL A 422 32.15 -9.36 18.54
CA VAL A 422 32.76 -9.57 19.87
C VAL A 422 32.08 -8.69 20.92
N ARG A 423 31.77 -7.43 20.59
CA ARG A 423 31.08 -6.46 21.46
C ARG A 423 29.71 -6.96 21.87
N ILE A 424 28.90 -7.39 20.90
CA ILE A 424 27.55 -7.89 21.15
C ILE A 424 27.57 -9.17 21.96
N ALA A 425 28.40 -10.16 21.59
CA ALA A 425 28.56 -11.40 22.35
C ALA A 425 28.98 -11.12 23.80
N PHE A 426 29.96 -10.25 24.02
CA PHE A 426 30.41 -9.84 25.36
C PHE A 426 29.32 -9.14 26.15
N SER A 427 28.57 -8.22 25.56
CA SER A 427 27.46 -7.50 26.18
C SER A 427 26.34 -8.45 26.62
N LEU A 428 26.09 -9.53 25.86
CA LEU A 428 25.11 -10.56 26.13
C LEU A 428 25.60 -11.63 27.13
N GLY A 429 26.89 -11.67 27.42
CA GLY A 429 27.51 -12.61 28.36
C GLY A 429 27.92 -13.94 27.71
N PHE A 430 28.00 -14.01 26.38
CA PHE A 430 28.51 -15.16 25.66
C PHE A 430 30.02 -15.10 25.49
N ALA A 431 30.67 -16.27 25.55
CA ALA A 431 32.10 -16.39 25.41
C ALA A 431 32.60 -16.06 23.98
N THR A 432 31.82 -16.41 22.96
CA THR A 432 32.12 -16.16 21.54
C THR A 432 30.86 -15.79 20.78
N TRP A 433 31.05 -15.18 19.60
CA TRP A 433 29.97 -14.84 18.67
C TRP A 433 29.22 -16.08 18.17
N GLU A 434 29.94 -17.16 17.88
CA GLU A 434 29.38 -18.43 17.41
C GLU A 434 28.46 -19.08 18.45
N ALA A 435 28.82 -18.99 19.73
CA ALA A 435 27.99 -19.48 20.82
C ALA A 435 26.66 -18.68 20.92
N PHE A 436 26.73 -17.37 20.77
CA PHE A 436 25.53 -16.52 20.70
C PHE A 436 24.65 -16.83 19.49
N VAL A 437 25.23 -16.93 18.29
CA VAL A 437 24.47 -17.23 17.05
C VAL A 437 23.81 -18.60 17.14
N THR A 438 24.49 -19.61 17.68
CA THR A 438 23.91 -20.96 17.87
C THR A 438 22.69 -20.93 18.76
N GLU A 439 22.73 -20.21 19.88
CA GLU A 439 21.59 -20.06 20.78
C GLU A 439 20.45 -19.25 20.15
N LEU A 440 20.82 -18.17 19.44
CA LEU A 440 19.87 -17.33 18.71
C LEU A 440 19.11 -18.15 17.65
N ASP A 441 19.83 -18.94 16.85
CA ASP A 441 19.22 -19.75 15.78
C ASP A 441 18.33 -20.86 16.34
N LEU A 442 18.68 -21.46 17.48
CA LEU A 442 17.82 -22.42 18.18
C LEU A 442 16.48 -21.78 18.56
N HIS A 443 16.52 -20.59 19.19
CA HIS A 443 15.30 -19.87 19.59
C HIS A 443 14.50 -19.41 18.38
N ARG A 444 15.15 -18.87 17.35
CA ARG A 444 14.48 -18.46 16.10
C ARG A 444 13.80 -19.63 15.40
N GLY A 445 14.44 -20.80 15.38
CA GLY A 445 13.87 -22.02 14.82
C GLY A 445 12.56 -22.41 15.53
N ARG A 446 12.54 -22.39 16.87
CA ARG A 446 11.33 -22.67 17.67
C ARG A 446 10.21 -21.68 17.38
N VAL A 447 10.51 -20.37 17.39
CA VAL A 447 9.52 -19.33 17.08
C VAL A 447 8.94 -19.51 15.68
N SER A 448 9.78 -19.77 14.67
CA SER A 448 9.31 -20.00 13.29
C SER A 448 8.41 -21.23 13.17
N THR A 449 8.69 -22.30 13.91
CA THR A 449 7.84 -23.50 13.97
C THR A 449 6.48 -23.14 14.56
N HIS A 450 6.45 -22.53 15.75
CA HIS A 450 5.19 -22.13 16.40
C HIS A 450 4.41 -21.10 15.58
N PHE A 451 5.10 -20.16 14.94
CA PHE A 451 4.48 -19.20 14.03
C PHE A 451 3.85 -19.88 12.80
N ALA A 452 4.45 -20.96 12.30
CA ALA A 452 3.88 -21.73 11.20
C ALA A 452 2.57 -22.43 11.63
N GLU A 453 2.51 -22.94 12.87
CA GLU A 453 1.38 -23.70 13.42
C GLU A 453 0.17 -22.83 13.80
N VAL A 454 0.40 -21.61 14.31
CA VAL A 454 -0.65 -20.75 14.93
C VAL A 454 -1.84 -20.45 14.03
N ILE A 455 -1.72 -20.53 12.70
CA ILE A 455 -2.82 -20.31 11.77
C ILE A 455 -2.84 -21.41 10.69
N ALA A 456 -2.33 -22.60 11.04
CA ALA A 456 -2.56 -23.78 10.22
C ALA A 456 -4.08 -24.09 10.22
N PRO A 457 -4.69 -24.51 9.09
CA PRO A 457 -6.05 -25.00 9.11
C PRO A 457 -6.11 -26.19 10.05
N ALA A 458 -7.21 -26.33 10.79
CA ALA A 458 -7.53 -27.61 11.38
C ALA A 458 -7.44 -28.67 10.27
N GLU A 459 -6.70 -29.74 10.50
CA GLU A 459 -6.69 -30.90 9.64
C GLU A 459 -8.14 -31.22 9.33
N ALA A 460 -8.52 -31.19 8.04
CA ALA A 460 -9.79 -31.70 7.61
C ALA A 460 -9.76 -33.18 7.94
N GLU A 461 -10.48 -33.57 9.01
CA GLU A 461 -10.71 -34.95 9.31
C GLU A 461 -11.28 -35.63 8.06
N ASP A 462 -10.61 -36.70 7.66
CA ASP A 462 -11.02 -37.80 6.81
C ASP A 462 -12.49 -37.76 6.33
N ALA A 463 -12.75 -37.03 5.25
CA ALA A 463 -13.95 -37.22 4.45
C ALA A 463 -13.56 -37.21 2.96
N ASP A 464 -13.67 -38.37 2.35
CA ASP A 464 -13.46 -38.70 0.93
C ASP A 464 -12.09 -39.25 0.48
N GLU A 465 -11.46 -40.11 1.25
CA GLU A 465 -10.32 -40.91 0.75
C GLU A 465 -10.69 -41.83 -0.44
N ASP A 466 -11.94 -42.31 -0.54
CA ASP A 466 -12.33 -43.31 -1.55
C ASP A 466 -12.56 -42.70 -2.96
N GLN A 467 -12.89 -41.41 -3.12
CA GLN A 467 -13.07 -40.80 -4.44
C GLN A 467 -11.77 -40.14 -4.99
N GLN A 468 -10.85 -39.73 -4.13
CA GLN A 468 -9.58 -39.10 -4.54
C GLN A 468 -8.48 -40.13 -4.83
N GLY A 469 -8.63 -41.39 -4.45
CA GLY A 469 -7.62 -42.44 -4.60
C GLY A 469 -7.16 -42.63 -6.04
N GLY A 470 -8.07 -42.60 -7.00
CA GLY A 470 -7.75 -42.75 -8.41
C GLY A 470 -6.94 -41.58 -9.01
N TRP A 471 -7.28 -40.32 -8.65
CA TRP A 471 -6.57 -39.13 -9.14
C TRP A 471 -5.17 -39.00 -8.53
N SER A 472 -5.02 -39.44 -7.27
CA SER A 472 -3.71 -39.47 -6.61
C SER A 472 -2.77 -40.47 -7.29
N GLN A 473 -3.23 -41.68 -7.57
CA GLN A 473 -2.44 -42.71 -8.28
C GLN A 473 -2.06 -42.27 -9.69
N LEU A 474 -2.97 -41.61 -10.41
CA LEU A 474 -2.70 -41.04 -11.73
C LEU A 474 -1.60 -39.98 -11.67
N TRP A 475 -1.72 -39.03 -10.71
CA TRP A 475 -0.73 -37.95 -10.54
C TRP A 475 0.64 -38.46 -10.13
N LEU A 476 0.71 -39.42 -9.20
CA LEU A 476 1.96 -39.99 -8.71
C LEU A 476 2.63 -40.94 -9.72
N GLY A 477 1.93 -41.29 -10.84
CA GLY A 477 2.43 -42.20 -11.84
C GLY A 477 2.46 -43.66 -11.38
N GLU A 478 1.57 -44.04 -10.44
CA GLU A 478 1.44 -45.40 -9.88
C GLU A 478 0.56 -46.31 -10.75
N LEU A 479 -0.13 -45.77 -11.75
CA LEU A 479 -0.97 -46.52 -12.68
C LEU A 479 -0.18 -46.98 -13.91
N GLU A 480 -0.51 -48.20 -14.40
CA GLU A 480 -0.01 -48.63 -15.70
C GLU A 480 -0.55 -47.72 -16.81
N PRO A 481 0.22 -47.44 -17.89
CA PRO A 481 -0.19 -46.49 -18.94
C PRO A 481 -1.57 -46.74 -19.54
N GLU A 482 -1.98 -47.99 -19.70
CA GLU A 482 -3.30 -48.37 -20.23
C GLU A 482 -4.42 -48.00 -19.26
N GLN A 483 -4.21 -48.19 -17.95
CA GLN A 483 -5.18 -47.83 -16.91
C GLN A 483 -5.29 -46.29 -16.80
N ALA A 484 -4.18 -45.59 -16.87
CA ALA A 484 -4.15 -44.12 -16.85
C ALA A 484 -4.93 -43.52 -18.04
N LEU A 485 -4.73 -44.06 -19.26
CA LEU A 485 -5.48 -43.66 -20.44
C LEU A 485 -6.99 -43.94 -20.33
N GLN A 486 -7.35 -45.12 -19.79
CA GLN A 486 -8.73 -45.48 -19.58
C GLN A 486 -9.44 -44.57 -18.57
N GLN A 487 -8.79 -44.26 -17.46
CA GLN A 487 -9.31 -43.32 -16.45
C GLN A 487 -9.49 -41.92 -17.00
N LEU A 488 -8.52 -41.37 -17.73
CA LEU A 488 -8.61 -40.07 -18.36
C LEU A 488 -9.73 -40.03 -19.41
N GLN A 489 -9.93 -41.11 -20.19
CA GLN A 489 -11.03 -41.21 -21.17
C GLN A 489 -12.39 -41.22 -20.47
N GLN A 490 -12.55 -42.04 -19.42
CA GLN A 490 -13.78 -42.07 -18.64
C GLN A 490 -14.11 -40.74 -17.99
N ALA A 491 -13.09 -39.94 -17.63
CA ALA A 491 -13.21 -38.61 -17.07
C ALA A 491 -13.40 -37.47 -18.10
N GLY A 492 -13.59 -37.83 -19.42
CA GLY A 492 -13.88 -36.86 -20.45
C GLY A 492 -12.68 -36.15 -21.10
N PHE A 493 -11.45 -36.60 -20.86
CA PHE A 493 -10.26 -36.05 -21.54
C PHE A 493 -10.11 -36.69 -22.92
N GLU A 494 -10.47 -35.96 -23.98
CA GLU A 494 -10.39 -36.42 -25.36
C GLU A 494 -9.45 -35.52 -26.20
N PRO A 495 -8.34 -36.07 -26.77
CA PRO A 495 -7.81 -37.44 -26.62
C PRO A 495 -7.01 -37.64 -25.33
N PRO A 496 -7.17 -38.75 -24.59
CA PRO A 496 -6.58 -38.97 -23.28
C PRO A 496 -5.04 -38.99 -23.29
N ALA A 497 -4.45 -39.41 -24.41
CA ALA A 497 -2.99 -39.42 -24.58
C ALA A 497 -2.35 -38.00 -24.51
N VAL A 498 -3.08 -36.96 -24.87
CA VAL A 498 -2.62 -35.58 -24.75
C VAL A 498 -2.58 -35.18 -23.31
N ALA A 499 -3.63 -35.47 -22.52
CA ALA A 499 -3.68 -35.17 -21.09
C ALA A 499 -2.56 -35.90 -20.33
N LEU A 500 -2.37 -37.19 -20.60
CA LEU A 500 -1.31 -37.98 -19.97
C LEU A 500 0.09 -37.39 -20.27
N ARG A 501 0.34 -37.02 -21.54
CA ARG A 501 1.62 -36.39 -21.93
C ARG A 501 1.84 -35.05 -21.20
N LEU A 502 0.82 -34.20 -21.09
CA LEU A 502 0.92 -32.91 -20.38
C LEU A 502 1.29 -33.10 -18.91
N LEU A 503 0.68 -34.07 -18.23
CA LEU A 503 0.98 -34.39 -16.83
C LEU A 503 2.41 -34.96 -16.70
N ASP A 504 2.82 -35.84 -17.62
CA ASP A 504 4.15 -36.41 -17.68
C ASP A 504 5.23 -35.36 -17.92
N ASP A 505 4.98 -34.42 -18.85
CA ASP A 505 5.92 -33.34 -19.19
C ASP A 505 6.10 -32.41 -17.97
N LEU A 506 5.01 -32.07 -17.28
CA LEU A 506 5.08 -31.31 -16.05
C LEU A 506 5.90 -32.05 -14.98
N HIS A 507 5.60 -33.33 -14.76
CA HIS A 507 6.28 -34.17 -13.74
C HIS A 507 7.79 -34.31 -13.98
N LYS A 508 8.18 -34.43 -15.25
CA LYS A 508 9.58 -34.53 -15.69
C LYS A 508 10.27 -33.17 -15.81
N SER A 509 9.53 -32.07 -15.65
CA SER A 509 10.11 -30.73 -15.77
C SER A 509 11.21 -30.50 -14.72
N ARG A 510 12.26 -29.79 -15.12
CA ARG A 510 13.37 -29.43 -14.22
C ARG A 510 12.87 -28.60 -13.03
N LYS A 511 11.79 -27.83 -13.20
CA LYS A 511 11.18 -27.02 -12.14
C LYS A 511 10.66 -27.90 -11.01
N ILE A 512 9.97 -29.01 -11.31
CA ILE A 512 9.44 -29.95 -10.31
C ILE A 512 10.56 -30.78 -9.70
N GLN A 513 11.50 -31.27 -10.49
CA GLN A 513 12.60 -32.09 -9.98
C GLN A 513 13.54 -31.35 -9.01
N THR A 514 13.58 -30.02 -9.08
CA THR A 514 14.39 -29.17 -8.18
C THR A 514 13.59 -28.59 -7.00
N LEU A 515 12.32 -28.97 -6.83
CA LEU A 515 11.50 -28.52 -5.73
C LEU A 515 12.01 -29.07 -4.38
N GLN A 516 11.93 -28.26 -3.35
CA GLN A 516 12.11 -28.71 -1.97
C GLN A 516 10.98 -29.68 -1.57
N THR A 517 11.26 -30.63 -0.69
CA THR A 517 10.33 -31.67 -0.25
C THR A 517 8.96 -31.11 0.12
N ILE A 518 8.92 -30.05 0.96
CA ILE A 518 7.67 -29.40 1.39
C ILE A 518 6.87 -28.82 0.21
N ALA A 519 7.52 -28.24 -0.78
CA ALA A 519 6.83 -27.71 -1.95
C ALA A 519 6.29 -28.83 -2.85
N ARG A 520 6.97 -29.95 -2.90
CA ARG A 520 6.54 -31.14 -3.61
C ARG A 520 5.30 -31.77 -2.95
N GLU A 521 5.31 -31.96 -1.64
CA GLU A 521 4.16 -32.46 -0.87
C GLU A 521 2.92 -31.58 -1.06
N ARG A 522 3.09 -30.26 -1.08
CA ARG A 522 2.00 -29.31 -1.34
C ARG A 522 1.44 -29.44 -2.74
N LEU A 523 2.28 -29.63 -3.74
CA LEU A 523 1.85 -29.87 -5.11
C LEU A 523 1.07 -31.19 -5.21
N ASP A 524 1.62 -32.26 -4.63
CA ASP A 524 1.02 -33.60 -4.66
C ASP A 524 -0.36 -33.60 -3.96
N ARG A 525 -0.57 -32.73 -2.96
CA ARG A 525 -1.88 -32.54 -2.30
C ARG A 525 -2.90 -31.76 -3.15
N VAL A 526 -2.46 -30.80 -3.96
CA VAL A 526 -3.36 -29.95 -4.79
C VAL A 526 -3.79 -30.64 -6.07
N MET A 527 -2.89 -31.41 -6.70
CA MET A 527 -3.13 -31.93 -8.05
C MET A 527 -4.32 -32.90 -8.16
N PRO A 528 -4.59 -33.82 -7.23
CA PRO A 528 -5.73 -34.71 -7.31
C PRO A 528 -7.10 -33.97 -7.34
N PRO A 529 -7.44 -33.08 -6.37
CA PRO A 529 -8.70 -32.33 -6.42
C PRO A 529 -8.76 -31.37 -7.60
N LEU A 530 -7.62 -30.85 -8.07
CA LEU A 530 -7.55 -30.00 -9.24
C LEU A 530 -7.89 -30.77 -10.53
N LEU A 531 -7.36 -31.97 -10.71
CA LEU A 531 -7.66 -32.85 -11.85
C LEU A 531 -9.14 -33.27 -11.84
N GLN A 532 -9.70 -33.58 -10.69
CA GLN A 532 -11.12 -33.87 -10.56
C GLN A 532 -11.98 -32.69 -10.99
N ALA A 533 -11.70 -31.49 -10.49
CA ALA A 533 -12.45 -30.29 -10.87
C ALA A 533 -12.30 -29.93 -12.36
N ILE A 534 -11.15 -30.23 -13.00
CA ILE A 534 -10.92 -30.05 -14.43
C ILE A 534 -11.76 -31.07 -15.25
N ALA A 535 -11.86 -32.30 -14.78
CA ALA A 535 -12.65 -33.34 -15.44
C ALA A 535 -14.14 -32.98 -15.55
N GLU A 536 -14.66 -32.24 -14.60
CA GLU A 536 -16.04 -31.75 -14.55
C GLU A 536 -16.34 -30.62 -15.59
N GLN A 537 -15.30 -30.09 -16.27
CA GLN A 537 -15.48 -28.98 -17.20
C GLN A 537 -15.81 -29.43 -18.61
N PRO A 538 -16.51 -28.59 -19.43
CA PRO A 538 -16.87 -28.95 -20.82
C PRO A 538 -15.68 -29.20 -21.75
N THR A 539 -14.51 -28.65 -21.46
CA THR A 539 -13.29 -28.77 -22.27
C THR A 539 -12.09 -29.12 -21.41
N PRO A 540 -11.98 -30.36 -20.84
CA PRO A 540 -10.99 -30.71 -19.84
C PRO A 540 -9.54 -30.52 -20.31
N ILE A 541 -9.18 -30.88 -21.54
CA ILE A 541 -7.82 -30.77 -22.07
C ILE A 541 -7.38 -29.29 -22.13
N ARG A 542 -8.20 -28.42 -22.72
CA ARG A 542 -7.87 -26.99 -22.80
C ARG A 542 -7.77 -26.36 -21.44
N THR A 543 -8.62 -26.77 -20.51
CA THR A 543 -8.60 -26.30 -19.12
C THR A 543 -7.32 -26.76 -18.43
N LEU A 544 -6.91 -28.03 -18.65
CA LEU A 544 -5.68 -28.57 -18.11
C LEU A 544 -4.46 -27.78 -18.63
N GLU A 545 -4.34 -27.56 -19.95
CA GLU A 545 -3.25 -26.80 -20.56
C GLU A 545 -3.10 -25.41 -19.91
N ARG A 546 -4.20 -24.68 -19.74
CA ARG A 546 -4.20 -23.34 -19.14
C ARG A 546 -3.81 -23.35 -17.67
N ILE A 547 -4.32 -24.31 -16.92
CA ILE A 547 -4.05 -24.42 -15.48
C ILE A 547 -2.62 -24.88 -15.21
N LEU A 548 -2.06 -25.77 -16.01
CA LEU A 548 -0.67 -26.20 -15.87
C LEU A 548 0.31 -25.05 -16.02
N LEU A 549 0.04 -24.07 -16.90
CA LEU A 549 0.84 -22.83 -16.98
C LEU A 549 0.84 -22.05 -15.67
N LEU A 550 -0.32 -21.96 -15.01
CA LEU A 550 -0.44 -21.32 -13.70
C LEU A 550 0.30 -22.14 -12.63
N ILE A 551 0.11 -23.45 -12.59
CA ILE A 551 0.81 -24.32 -11.65
C ILE A 551 2.32 -24.14 -11.78
N GLU A 552 2.87 -24.15 -13.00
CA GLU A 552 4.29 -23.88 -13.22
C GLU A 552 4.76 -22.51 -12.71
N ALA A 553 3.92 -21.48 -12.82
CA ALA A 553 4.24 -20.15 -12.34
C ALA A 553 4.29 -20.05 -10.80
N VAL A 554 3.47 -20.87 -10.11
CA VAL A 554 3.38 -20.85 -8.65
C VAL A 554 4.28 -21.86 -7.94
N LEU A 555 4.94 -22.79 -8.65
CA LEU A 555 5.78 -23.84 -8.05
C LEU A 555 6.82 -23.31 -7.06
N ARG A 556 7.45 -22.16 -7.36
CA ARG A 556 8.43 -21.52 -6.48
C ARG A 556 7.82 -20.74 -5.33
N ARG A 557 6.50 -20.60 -5.34
CA ARG A 557 5.71 -19.85 -4.34
C ARG A 557 4.64 -20.77 -3.75
N SER A 558 5.10 -21.84 -3.09
CA SER A 558 4.26 -22.95 -2.62
C SER A 558 3.10 -22.54 -1.68
N ALA A 559 3.09 -21.29 -1.18
CA ALA A 559 1.96 -20.74 -0.43
C ALA A 559 0.66 -20.69 -1.24
N TYR A 560 0.75 -20.48 -2.58
CA TYR A 560 -0.44 -20.51 -3.44
C TYR A 560 -0.99 -21.92 -3.63
N LEU A 561 -0.13 -22.93 -3.60
CA LEU A 561 -0.58 -24.32 -3.61
C LEU A 561 -1.37 -24.66 -2.35
N VAL A 562 -0.90 -24.18 -1.19
CA VAL A 562 -1.63 -24.33 0.09
C VAL A 562 -2.99 -23.63 0.01
N LEU A 563 -3.02 -22.40 -0.50
CA LEU A 563 -4.27 -21.64 -0.67
C LEU A 563 -5.31 -22.41 -1.47
N LEU A 564 -4.88 -23.01 -2.59
CA LEU A 564 -5.79 -23.81 -3.45
C LEU A 564 -6.22 -25.14 -2.78
N ALA A 565 -5.31 -25.81 -2.05
CA ALA A 565 -5.63 -27.05 -1.34
C ALA A 565 -6.64 -26.82 -0.21
N GLU A 566 -6.52 -25.70 0.49
CA GLU A 566 -7.32 -25.38 1.68
C GLU A 566 -8.65 -24.69 1.36
N ASN A 567 -8.82 -24.20 0.12
CA ASN A 567 -10.02 -23.48 -0.30
C ASN A 567 -10.66 -24.15 -1.53
N PRO A 568 -11.44 -25.24 -1.36
CA PRO A 568 -12.08 -25.92 -2.48
C PRO A 568 -12.97 -25.01 -3.33
N GLY A 569 -13.61 -24.01 -2.71
CA GLY A 569 -14.39 -22.98 -3.42
C GLY A 569 -13.54 -22.13 -4.35
N ALA A 570 -12.36 -21.69 -3.91
CA ALA A 570 -11.43 -20.92 -4.74
C ALA A 570 -10.85 -21.79 -5.86
N LEU A 571 -10.57 -23.07 -5.61
CA LEU A 571 -10.12 -24.03 -6.62
C LEU A 571 -11.21 -24.25 -7.69
N ALA A 572 -12.45 -24.47 -7.30
CA ALA A 572 -13.56 -24.64 -8.24
C ALA A 572 -13.78 -23.38 -9.10
N GLN A 573 -13.71 -22.18 -8.50
CA GLN A 573 -13.80 -20.92 -9.25
C GLN A 573 -12.61 -20.74 -10.21
N LEU A 574 -11.40 -21.05 -9.78
CA LEU A 574 -10.21 -21.04 -10.64
C LEU A 574 -10.42 -21.88 -11.89
N VAL A 575 -10.81 -23.15 -11.70
CA VAL A 575 -11.01 -24.09 -12.80
C VAL A 575 -12.10 -23.60 -13.74
N LYS A 576 -13.25 -23.16 -13.22
CA LYS A 576 -14.37 -22.64 -14.01
C LYS A 576 -13.98 -21.42 -14.85
N LEU A 577 -13.28 -20.46 -14.26
CA LEU A 577 -12.89 -19.23 -14.95
C LEU A 577 -11.76 -19.48 -15.96
N CYS A 578 -10.79 -20.35 -15.66
CA CYS A 578 -9.75 -20.75 -16.61
C CYS A 578 -10.30 -21.58 -17.77
N CYS A 579 -11.30 -22.42 -17.52
CA CYS A 579 -12.03 -23.12 -18.59
C CYS A 579 -12.66 -22.12 -19.57
N SER A 580 -13.32 -21.10 -19.04
CA SER A 580 -14.08 -20.12 -19.80
C SER A 580 -13.22 -19.05 -20.48
N SER A 581 -11.98 -18.79 -20.04
CA SER A 581 -11.16 -17.68 -20.52
C SER A 581 -9.66 -18.01 -20.52
N ALA A 582 -9.03 -17.92 -21.70
CA ALA A 582 -7.58 -18.03 -21.84
C ALA A 582 -6.87 -16.82 -21.22
N TRP A 583 -7.40 -15.61 -21.45
CA TRP A 583 -6.88 -14.37 -20.88
C TRP A 583 -6.84 -14.42 -19.34
N PHE A 584 -7.90 -14.94 -18.72
CA PHE A 584 -7.97 -15.07 -17.26
C PHE A 584 -6.86 -15.97 -16.71
N ALA A 585 -6.65 -17.13 -17.32
CA ALA A 585 -5.58 -18.05 -16.96
C ALA A 585 -4.19 -17.43 -17.18
N ALA A 586 -3.98 -16.74 -18.31
CA ALA A 586 -2.72 -16.05 -18.61
C ALA A 586 -2.41 -14.93 -17.61
N GLN A 587 -3.42 -14.14 -17.18
CA GLN A 587 -3.23 -13.11 -16.15
C GLN A 587 -2.82 -13.69 -14.80
N LEU A 588 -3.46 -14.76 -14.36
CA LEU A 588 -3.09 -15.46 -13.13
C LEU A 588 -1.69 -16.07 -13.20
N ALA A 589 -1.32 -16.66 -14.34
CA ALA A 589 0.03 -17.20 -14.54
C ALA A 589 1.10 -16.10 -14.53
N LYS A 590 0.80 -14.93 -15.11
CA LYS A 590 1.70 -13.77 -15.12
C LYS A 590 1.83 -13.12 -13.75
N GLN A 591 0.73 -13.02 -13.00
CA GLN A 591 0.65 -12.38 -11.69
C GLN A 591 -0.07 -13.30 -10.67
N PRO A 592 0.59 -14.33 -10.12
CA PRO A 592 -0.03 -15.29 -9.22
C PRO A 592 -0.62 -14.67 -7.94
N ILE A 593 -0.21 -13.45 -7.56
CA ILE A 593 -0.78 -12.72 -6.43
C ILE A 593 -2.29 -12.49 -6.61
N LEU A 594 -2.79 -12.48 -7.85
CA LEU A 594 -4.21 -12.32 -8.15
C LEU A 594 -5.06 -13.55 -7.74
N LEU A 595 -4.45 -14.68 -7.40
CA LEU A 595 -5.17 -15.82 -6.81
C LEU A 595 -5.85 -15.44 -5.49
N ASP A 596 -5.33 -14.44 -4.77
CA ASP A 596 -5.95 -13.92 -3.56
C ASP A 596 -7.38 -13.38 -3.81
N GLU A 597 -7.67 -12.91 -5.05
CA GLU A 597 -8.99 -12.40 -5.43
C GLU A 597 -10.06 -13.50 -5.57
N LEU A 598 -9.65 -14.77 -5.70
CA LEU A 598 -10.56 -15.91 -5.83
C LEU A 598 -11.11 -16.40 -4.48
N ILE A 599 -10.51 -15.96 -3.37
CA ILE A 599 -10.89 -16.41 -2.01
C ILE A 599 -12.27 -15.87 -1.63
N ASP A 600 -12.53 -14.59 -1.95
CA ASP A 600 -13.80 -13.95 -1.64
C ASP A 600 -14.71 -13.95 -2.88
N VAL A 601 -15.51 -15.01 -2.99
CA VAL A 601 -16.46 -15.21 -4.10
C VAL A 601 -17.48 -14.07 -4.17
N SER A 602 -17.86 -13.47 -3.03
CA SER A 602 -18.87 -12.41 -3.01
C SER A 602 -18.37 -11.12 -3.66
N SER A 603 -17.13 -10.75 -3.45
CA SER A 603 -16.49 -9.56 -4.04
C SER A 603 -16.01 -9.80 -5.48
N LEU A 604 -15.70 -11.06 -5.83
CA LEU A 604 -15.21 -11.44 -7.15
C LEU A 604 -16.22 -11.10 -8.27
N TYR A 605 -17.53 -11.31 -8.01
CA TYR A 605 -18.60 -11.09 -9.00
C TYR A 605 -19.34 -9.76 -8.84
N ALA A 606 -18.96 -8.94 -7.88
CA ALA A 606 -19.56 -7.63 -7.60
C ALA A 606 -18.50 -6.51 -7.68
N PRO A 607 -18.07 -6.11 -8.90
CA PRO A 607 -17.08 -5.05 -9.05
C PRO A 607 -17.57 -3.74 -8.41
N PRO A 608 -16.71 -3.02 -7.64
CA PRO A 608 -17.08 -1.82 -6.93
C PRO A 608 -17.33 -0.66 -7.91
N ASN A 609 -18.20 0.28 -7.55
CA ASN A 609 -18.44 1.47 -8.35
C ASN A 609 -17.22 2.42 -8.35
N LYS A 610 -17.24 3.47 -9.21
CA LYS A 610 -16.12 4.39 -9.38
C LYS A 610 -15.67 5.03 -8.06
N GLN A 611 -16.62 5.45 -7.21
CA GLN A 611 -16.30 6.11 -5.93
C GLN A 611 -15.59 5.14 -4.97
N ALA A 612 -16.05 3.90 -4.88
CA ALA A 612 -15.39 2.87 -4.08
C ALA A 612 -13.98 2.55 -4.59
N LEU A 613 -13.81 2.48 -5.94
CA LEU A 613 -12.48 2.32 -6.57
C LEU A 613 -11.52 3.46 -6.20
N GLN A 614 -11.98 4.71 -6.24
CA GLN A 614 -11.18 5.88 -5.85
C GLN A 614 -10.75 5.81 -4.38
N GLN A 615 -11.69 5.46 -3.49
CA GLN A 615 -11.40 5.31 -2.05
C GLN A 615 -10.40 4.19 -1.80
N GLU A 616 -10.58 3.04 -2.44
CA GLU A 616 -9.69 1.88 -2.29
C GLU A 616 -8.26 2.20 -2.76
N LEU A 617 -8.11 2.76 -3.98
CA LEU A 617 -6.79 3.12 -4.50
C LEU A 617 -6.10 4.16 -3.62
N ARG A 618 -6.81 5.22 -3.23
CA ARG A 618 -6.28 6.24 -2.33
C ARG A 618 -5.77 5.62 -1.03
N GLN A 619 -6.52 4.70 -0.46
CA GLN A 619 -6.14 3.99 0.76
C GLN A 619 -4.92 3.08 0.57
N GLN A 620 -4.77 2.46 -0.59
CA GLN A 620 -3.59 1.65 -0.91
C GLN A 620 -2.33 2.51 -1.04
N LEU A 621 -2.43 3.64 -1.75
CA LEU A 621 -1.30 4.56 -1.97
C LEU A 621 -0.84 5.24 -0.69
N LEU A 622 -1.75 5.60 0.22
CA LEU A 622 -1.42 6.22 1.52
C LEU A 622 -0.58 5.33 2.45
N ARG A 623 -0.49 4.04 2.18
CA ARG A 623 0.34 3.08 2.96
C ARG A 623 1.79 3.04 2.49
N ILE A 624 2.09 3.70 1.39
CA ILE A 624 3.39 3.66 0.73
C ILE A 624 4.07 5.02 0.94
N PRO A 625 5.34 5.06 1.37
CA PRO A 625 6.08 6.32 1.44
C PRO A 625 6.11 7.02 0.07
N GLU A 626 5.95 8.34 0.08
CA GLU A 626 5.89 9.14 -1.16
C GLU A 626 7.19 9.05 -1.98
N GLU A 627 8.32 8.77 -1.32
CA GLU A 627 9.63 8.61 -1.96
C GLU A 627 9.80 7.25 -2.66
N ASP A 628 9.02 6.22 -2.28
CA ASP A 628 9.11 4.88 -2.87
C ASP A 628 8.25 4.77 -4.14
N VAL A 629 8.72 5.44 -5.19
CA VAL A 629 8.04 5.48 -6.51
C VAL A 629 7.85 4.08 -7.10
N GLU A 630 8.78 3.16 -6.88
CA GLU A 630 8.67 1.79 -7.38
C GLU A 630 7.48 1.07 -6.74
N GLN A 631 7.33 1.18 -5.43
CA GLN A 631 6.21 0.57 -4.71
C GLN A 631 4.87 1.22 -5.06
N LEU A 632 4.84 2.55 -5.30
CA LEU A 632 3.66 3.25 -5.80
C LEU A 632 3.24 2.75 -7.19
N MET A 633 4.23 2.54 -8.08
CA MET A 633 3.99 1.98 -9.42
C MET A 633 3.45 0.55 -9.37
N GLU A 634 3.99 -0.29 -8.49
CA GLU A 634 3.51 -1.68 -8.30
C GLU A 634 2.08 -1.70 -7.73
N ALA A 635 1.74 -0.79 -6.80
CA ALA A 635 0.39 -0.69 -6.24
C ALA A 635 -0.65 -0.32 -7.32
N LEU A 636 -0.35 0.63 -8.21
CA LEU A 636 -1.22 0.97 -9.34
C LEU A 636 -1.45 -0.22 -10.27
N ARG A 637 -0.40 -1.02 -10.56
CA ARG A 637 -0.48 -2.21 -11.42
C ARG A 637 -1.30 -3.32 -10.80
N TYR A 638 -1.06 -3.59 -9.53
CA TYR A 638 -1.84 -4.57 -8.80
C TYR A 638 -3.32 -4.17 -8.74
N PHE A 639 -3.62 -2.93 -8.38
CA PHE A 639 -4.97 -2.39 -8.35
C PHE A 639 -5.70 -2.58 -9.69
N LYS A 640 -5.07 -2.16 -10.80
CA LYS A 640 -5.63 -2.37 -12.15
C LYS A 640 -5.91 -3.85 -12.41
N SER A 641 -4.91 -4.72 -12.19
CA SER A 641 -5.00 -6.15 -12.53
C SER A 641 -6.06 -6.86 -11.70
N ALA A 642 -6.15 -6.57 -10.39
CA ALA A 642 -7.14 -7.15 -9.49
C ALA A 642 -8.58 -6.77 -9.91
N HIS A 643 -8.83 -5.48 -10.18
CA HIS A 643 -10.15 -5.04 -10.58
C HIS A 643 -10.52 -5.47 -12.00
N GLN A 644 -9.58 -5.53 -12.95
CA GLN A 644 -9.84 -6.10 -14.27
C GLN A 644 -10.18 -7.59 -14.18
N LEU A 645 -9.53 -8.33 -13.29
CA LEU A 645 -9.83 -9.75 -13.05
C LEU A 645 -11.25 -9.93 -12.51
N ARG A 646 -11.69 -9.10 -11.55
CA ARG A 646 -13.05 -9.11 -11.01
C ARG A 646 -14.10 -8.80 -12.10
N VAL A 647 -13.83 -7.80 -12.94
CA VAL A 647 -14.71 -7.46 -14.06
C VAL A 647 -14.81 -8.62 -15.04
N ALA A 648 -13.68 -9.28 -15.36
CA ALA A 648 -13.65 -10.44 -16.25
C ALA A 648 -14.42 -11.64 -15.66
N ALA A 649 -14.27 -11.91 -14.36
CA ALA A 649 -15.01 -12.95 -13.68
C ALA A 649 -16.52 -12.68 -13.70
N ALA A 650 -16.95 -11.44 -13.47
CA ALA A 650 -18.35 -11.05 -13.54
C ALA A 650 -18.92 -11.11 -14.96
N GLU A 651 -18.14 -10.77 -15.99
CA GLU A 651 -18.51 -10.90 -17.40
C GLU A 651 -18.68 -12.38 -17.80
N ILE A 652 -17.69 -13.22 -17.47
CA ILE A 652 -17.69 -14.67 -17.79
C ILE A 652 -18.87 -15.37 -17.12
N SER A 653 -19.21 -14.99 -15.90
CA SER A 653 -20.36 -15.56 -15.17
C SER A 653 -21.72 -15.06 -15.66
N GLY A 654 -21.77 -14.04 -16.53
CA GLY A 654 -22.99 -13.40 -16.98
C GLY A 654 -23.63 -12.46 -15.94
N ALA A 655 -22.97 -12.20 -14.82
CA ALA A 655 -23.45 -11.28 -13.79
C ALA A 655 -23.40 -9.81 -14.25
N LEU A 656 -22.53 -9.49 -15.23
CA LEU A 656 -22.34 -8.13 -15.71
C LEU A 656 -22.65 -8.02 -17.22
N PRO A 657 -23.63 -7.18 -17.63
CA PRO A 657 -23.87 -6.91 -19.04
C PRO A 657 -22.68 -6.19 -19.70
N LEU A 658 -22.45 -6.44 -21.00
CA LEU A 658 -21.33 -5.92 -21.78
C LEU A 658 -21.07 -4.41 -21.60
N MET A 659 -22.12 -3.60 -21.70
CA MET A 659 -21.97 -2.14 -21.59
C MET A 659 -21.46 -1.74 -20.20
N LYS A 660 -21.87 -2.47 -19.16
CA LYS A 660 -21.36 -2.28 -17.81
C LYS A 660 -19.91 -2.72 -17.66
N VAL A 661 -19.49 -3.77 -18.36
CA VAL A 661 -18.07 -4.18 -18.41
C VAL A 661 -17.20 -3.03 -18.90
N SER A 662 -17.58 -2.38 -20.01
CA SER A 662 -16.85 -1.22 -20.54
C SER A 662 -16.84 -0.02 -19.60
N ASP A 663 -17.97 0.25 -18.92
CA ASP A 663 -18.04 1.29 -17.87
C ASP A 663 -17.00 1.02 -16.78
N TYR A 664 -16.97 -0.20 -16.23
CA TYR A 664 -16.04 -0.57 -15.15
C TYR A 664 -14.58 -0.55 -15.58
N LEU A 665 -14.25 -1.06 -16.78
CA LEU A 665 -12.88 -0.98 -17.30
C LEU A 665 -12.43 0.47 -17.48
N THR A 666 -13.36 1.35 -17.89
CA THR A 666 -13.10 2.80 -17.99
C THR A 666 -12.93 3.43 -16.61
N TYR A 667 -13.76 3.09 -15.63
CA TYR A 667 -13.61 3.61 -14.25
C TYR A 667 -12.26 3.21 -13.63
N ILE A 668 -11.80 1.97 -13.86
CA ILE A 668 -10.48 1.54 -13.40
C ILE A 668 -9.38 2.41 -14.02
N ALA A 669 -9.45 2.68 -15.33
CA ALA A 669 -8.46 3.51 -16.01
C ALA A 669 -8.50 4.97 -15.51
N GLU A 670 -9.69 5.53 -15.30
CA GLU A 670 -9.88 6.90 -14.78
C GLU A 670 -9.28 7.04 -13.37
N VAL A 671 -9.55 6.10 -12.48
CA VAL A 671 -9.05 6.10 -11.09
C VAL A 671 -7.53 5.94 -11.06
N VAL A 672 -6.99 5.07 -11.91
CA VAL A 672 -5.53 4.88 -12.06
C VAL A 672 -4.84 6.15 -12.60
N LEU A 673 -5.46 6.82 -13.59
CA LEU A 673 -4.95 8.09 -14.13
C LEU A 673 -4.97 9.20 -13.10
N GLU A 674 -6.01 9.29 -12.28
CA GLU A 674 -6.11 10.23 -11.15
C GLU A 674 -4.98 9.98 -10.14
N GLY A 675 -4.78 8.72 -9.73
CA GLY A 675 -3.68 8.33 -8.83
C GLY A 675 -2.29 8.61 -9.42
N ALA A 676 -2.10 8.35 -10.72
CA ALA A 676 -0.83 8.65 -11.41
C ALA A 676 -0.56 10.16 -11.49
N LEU A 677 -1.60 10.97 -11.72
CA LEU A 677 -1.50 12.43 -11.70
C LEU A 677 -1.12 12.93 -10.31
N ASP A 678 -1.74 12.40 -9.25
CA ASP A 678 -1.46 12.81 -7.87
C ASP A 678 -0.02 12.47 -7.46
N ILE A 679 0.45 11.26 -7.76
CA ILE A 679 1.83 10.85 -7.53
C ILE A 679 2.81 11.76 -8.29
N ALA A 680 2.58 11.97 -9.59
CA ALA A 680 3.44 12.80 -10.41
C ALA A 680 3.47 14.26 -9.91
N TRP A 681 2.33 14.79 -9.50
CA TRP A 681 2.20 16.15 -8.95
C TRP A 681 3.01 16.32 -7.67
N THR A 682 2.85 15.41 -6.70
CA THR A 682 3.60 15.44 -5.44
C THR A 682 5.10 15.40 -5.69
N LEU A 683 5.58 14.48 -6.52
CA LEU A 683 7.01 14.35 -6.87
C LEU A 683 7.56 15.61 -7.57
N MET A 684 6.74 16.29 -8.37
CA MET A 684 7.14 17.52 -9.05
C MET A 684 7.23 18.71 -8.09
N ILE A 685 6.29 18.84 -7.16
CA ILE A 685 6.29 19.90 -6.14
C ILE A 685 7.48 19.73 -5.18
N ASP A 686 7.75 18.50 -4.76
CA ASP A 686 8.89 18.23 -3.87
C ASP A 686 10.21 18.64 -4.50
N LYS A 687 10.32 18.47 -5.83
CA LYS A 687 11.55 18.77 -6.56
C LYS A 687 11.67 20.24 -6.99
N HIS A 688 10.56 20.88 -7.33
CA HIS A 688 10.58 22.17 -8.02
C HIS A 688 9.79 23.29 -7.32
N GLY A 689 9.02 22.95 -6.25
CA GLY A 689 8.05 23.87 -5.65
C GLY A 689 6.74 23.95 -6.44
N MET A 690 5.79 24.73 -5.93
CA MET A 690 4.48 24.94 -6.58
C MET A 690 4.59 25.90 -7.78
N PRO A 691 3.95 25.58 -8.92
CA PRO A 691 3.79 26.54 -10.00
C PRO A 691 2.95 27.74 -9.54
N GLN A 692 3.16 28.91 -10.14
CA GLN A 692 2.49 30.16 -9.75
C GLN A 692 1.50 30.62 -10.81
N GLN A 693 0.33 31.06 -10.38
CA GLN A 693 -0.67 31.68 -11.25
C GLN A 693 -0.45 33.20 -11.39
N ALA A 694 0.07 33.83 -10.35
CA ALA A 694 0.58 35.19 -10.33
C ALA A 694 1.80 35.25 -9.40
N PRO A 695 2.65 36.27 -9.45
CA PRO A 695 3.80 36.36 -8.56
C PRO A 695 3.41 36.23 -7.10
N GLY A 696 3.91 35.17 -6.42
CA GLY A 696 3.62 34.86 -5.03
C GLY A 696 2.26 34.19 -4.79
N VAL A 697 1.48 33.87 -5.82
CA VAL A 697 0.21 33.16 -5.72
C VAL A 697 0.40 31.74 -6.28
N PRO A 698 0.38 30.70 -5.45
CA PRO A 698 0.52 29.33 -5.94
C PRO A 698 -0.68 28.95 -6.81
N CYS A 699 -0.43 28.15 -7.82
CA CYS A 699 -1.44 27.58 -8.72
C CYS A 699 -1.93 26.26 -8.12
N ASP A 700 -3.23 26.09 -7.96
CA ASP A 700 -3.82 24.77 -7.70
C ASP A 700 -3.71 23.94 -8.99
N LYS A 701 -3.57 22.62 -8.92
CA LYS A 701 -3.36 21.68 -10.05
C LYS A 701 -4.07 22.11 -11.36
N GLU A 702 -3.61 23.23 -12.00
CA GLU A 702 -4.17 23.79 -13.25
C GLU A 702 -3.79 22.90 -14.45
N PHE A 703 -4.18 21.63 -14.36
CA PHE A 703 -3.86 20.59 -15.31
C PHE A 703 -5.02 19.63 -15.44
N ILE A 704 -5.30 19.19 -16.68
CA ILE A 704 -6.29 18.14 -16.97
C ILE A 704 -5.71 17.09 -17.90
N VAL A 705 -6.19 15.88 -17.73
CA VAL A 705 -5.97 14.74 -18.63
C VAL A 705 -7.24 14.53 -19.43
N VAL A 706 -7.14 14.67 -20.74
CA VAL A 706 -8.25 14.44 -21.68
C VAL A 706 -8.08 13.07 -22.31
N GLY A 707 -9.08 12.21 -22.19
CA GLY A 707 -9.15 10.93 -22.87
C GLY A 707 -9.91 11.03 -24.18
N TYR A 708 -9.34 10.43 -25.20
CA TYR A 708 -9.91 10.30 -26.55
C TYR A 708 -10.31 8.85 -26.84
N GLY A 709 -10.80 8.60 -28.05
CA GLY A 709 -11.06 7.26 -28.55
C GLY A 709 -11.98 6.43 -27.65
N LYS A 710 -11.52 5.23 -27.26
CA LYS A 710 -12.30 4.34 -26.39
C LYS A 710 -12.41 4.85 -24.95
N LEU A 711 -11.36 5.48 -24.43
CA LEU A 711 -11.36 6.05 -23.09
C LEU A 711 -12.33 7.24 -22.99
N GLY A 712 -12.28 8.14 -23.95
CA GLY A 712 -13.20 9.26 -24.03
C GLY A 712 -14.66 8.84 -24.21
N GLY A 713 -14.90 7.81 -25.00
CA GLY A 713 -16.21 7.22 -25.27
C GLY A 713 -16.76 6.28 -24.20
N ILE A 714 -16.06 6.07 -23.08
CA ILE A 714 -16.45 5.09 -22.01
C ILE A 714 -16.61 3.67 -22.57
N GLU A 715 -15.72 3.27 -23.47
CA GLU A 715 -15.82 2.03 -24.25
C GLU A 715 -14.54 1.19 -24.20
N LEU A 716 -13.79 1.24 -23.09
CA LEU A 716 -12.58 0.44 -22.93
C LEU A 716 -12.88 -1.07 -22.96
N SER A 717 -11.92 -1.83 -23.45
CA SER A 717 -11.86 -3.29 -23.42
C SER A 717 -10.58 -3.77 -22.78
N TYR A 718 -10.45 -5.06 -22.50
CA TYR A 718 -9.21 -5.64 -21.98
C TYR A 718 -8.05 -5.37 -22.96
N GLY A 719 -6.93 -4.89 -22.44
CA GLY A 719 -5.75 -4.58 -23.26
C GLY A 719 -5.87 -3.34 -24.16
N SER A 720 -6.88 -2.47 -23.97
CA SER A 720 -6.95 -1.19 -24.66
C SER A 720 -5.81 -0.26 -24.24
N ASP A 721 -5.21 0.42 -25.21
CA ASP A 721 -4.37 1.61 -25.05
C ASP A 721 -5.19 2.82 -24.59
N LEU A 722 -4.51 3.83 -24.07
CA LEU A 722 -5.11 5.10 -23.66
C LEU A 722 -4.67 6.21 -24.60
N ASP A 723 -5.60 6.76 -25.38
CA ASP A 723 -5.40 7.95 -26.18
C ASP A 723 -5.52 9.18 -25.25
N LEU A 724 -4.43 9.88 -24.97
CA LEU A 724 -4.40 10.99 -24.01
C LEU A 724 -3.94 12.29 -24.62
N VAL A 725 -4.48 13.40 -24.12
CA VAL A 725 -4.01 14.76 -24.37
C VAL A 725 -3.93 15.51 -23.05
N PHE A 726 -2.83 16.24 -22.83
CA PHE A 726 -2.59 17.00 -21.61
C PHE A 726 -2.76 18.49 -21.86
N ILE A 727 -3.54 19.15 -21.00
CA ILE A 727 -3.83 20.57 -21.09
C ILE A 727 -3.62 21.25 -19.75
N HIS A 728 -3.01 22.45 -19.76
CA HIS A 728 -2.86 23.32 -18.60
C HIS A 728 -3.46 24.71 -18.87
N ASP A 729 -3.65 25.50 -17.81
CA ASP A 729 -4.06 26.92 -17.96
C ASP A 729 -3.35 27.79 -16.92
N VAL A 730 -2.04 27.92 -17.06
CA VAL A 730 -1.21 28.74 -16.17
C VAL A 730 -0.63 29.93 -16.89
N ALA A 731 -0.36 31.00 -16.16
CA ALA A 731 0.27 32.19 -16.69
C ALA A 731 1.65 31.87 -17.27
N PRO A 732 1.95 32.31 -18.51
CA PRO A 732 3.28 32.16 -19.10
C PRO A 732 4.30 33.04 -18.36
N ASN A 733 5.58 32.68 -18.47
CA ASN A 733 6.73 33.46 -17.97
C ASN A 733 6.80 33.60 -16.43
N LEU A 734 6.17 32.70 -15.68
CA LEU A 734 6.33 32.57 -14.23
C LEU A 734 7.09 31.29 -13.90
N ASN A 735 7.85 31.34 -12.81
CA ASN A 735 8.54 30.16 -12.25
C ASN A 735 7.79 29.59 -11.07
N THR A 736 8.09 28.33 -10.74
CA THR A 736 7.66 27.72 -9.48
C THR A 736 8.30 28.43 -8.28
N ASP A 737 7.69 28.32 -7.12
CA ASP A 737 8.13 28.95 -5.86
C ASP A 737 9.25 28.17 -5.13
N GLY A 738 9.90 27.23 -5.80
CA GLY A 738 10.93 26.39 -5.19
C GLY A 738 12.07 27.21 -4.57
N ASP A 739 12.43 26.87 -3.33
CA ASP A 739 13.55 27.47 -2.62
C ASP A 739 14.81 26.61 -2.79
N PRO A 740 15.87 27.10 -3.46
CA PRO A 740 17.13 26.36 -3.61
C PRO A 740 17.80 26.03 -2.27
N ALA A 741 17.56 26.81 -1.21
CA ALA A 741 18.09 26.54 0.13
C ALA A 741 17.45 25.28 0.76
N LEU A 742 16.22 24.95 0.34
CA LEU A 742 15.50 23.74 0.73
C LEU A 742 15.68 22.58 -0.29
N GLY A 743 16.62 22.74 -1.25
CA GLY A 743 16.87 21.75 -2.30
C GLY A 743 15.86 21.75 -3.45
N LYS A 744 14.86 22.64 -3.45
CA LYS A 744 13.84 22.78 -4.50
C LYS A 744 14.32 23.72 -5.59
N LYS A 745 14.55 23.20 -6.78
CA LYS A 745 15.03 24.02 -7.93
C LYS A 745 13.84 24.63 -8.68
N PRO A 746 13.63 25.95 -8.64
CA PRO A 746 12.55 26.58 -9.38
C PRO A 746 12.73 26.37 -10.90
N VAL A 747 11.65 26.20 -11.61
CA VAL A 747 11.59 26.03 -13.06
C VAL A 747 10.44 26.85 -13.62
N ASP A 748 10.53 27.19 -14.91
CA ASP A 748 9.43 27.83 -15.64
C ASP A 748 8.15 26.95 -15.57
N ASN A 749 6.98 27.58 -15.42
CA ASN A 749 5.70 26.89 -15.32
C ASN A 749 5.44 25.95 -16.50
N GLN A 750 5.70 26.35 -17.73
CA GLN A 750 5.48 25.51 -18.91
C GLN A 750 6.39 24.27 -18.88
N LEU A 751 7.65 24.45 -18.47
CA LEU A 751 8.59 23.36 -18.28
C LEU A 751 8.14 22.43 -17.14
N PHE A 752 7.57 22.97 -16.06
CA PHE A 752 7.01 22.18 -14.96
C PHE A 752 5.90 21.25 -15.49
N PHE A 753 4.90 21.78 -16.21
CA PHE A 753 3.80 20.98 -16.72
C PHE A 753 4.23 20.00 -17.83
N THR A 754 5.22 20.36 -18.64
CA THR A 754 5.80 19.41 -19.60
C THR A 754 6.45 18.22 -18.90
N ARG A 755 7.23 18.47 -17.83
CA ARG A 755 7.84 17.43 -17.02
C ARG A 755 6.79 16.60 -16.26
N LEU A 756 5.72 17.24 -15.78
CA LEU A 756 4.58 16.55 -15.16
C LEU A 756 3.96 15.55 -16.15
N GLY A 757 3.67 15.97 -17.37
CA GLY A 757 3.17 15.08 -18.42
C GLY A 757 4.11 13.93 -18.74
N GLN A 758 5.42 14.19 -18.86
CA GLN A 758 6.43 13.14 -19.03
C GLN A 758 6.44 12.14 -17.86
N ARG A 759 6.29 12.65 -16.64
CA ARG A 759 6.26 11.79 -15.43
C ARG A 759 5.03 10.89 -15.41
N ILE A 760 3.85 11.41 -15.77
CA ILE A 760 2.62 10.61 -15.89
C ILE A 760 2.81 9.50 -16.93
N ILE A 761 3.33 9.81 -18.12
CA ILE A 761 3.60 8.82 -19.16
C ILE A 761 4.58 7.76 -18.67
N ASN A 762 5.63 8.15 -17.95
CA ASN A 762 6.58 7.21 -17.38
C ASN A 762 5.93 6.27 -16.36
N LEU A 763 5.06 6.77 -15.48
CA LEU A 763 4.32 5.93 -14.51
C LEU A 763 3.44 4.90 -15.21
N LEU A 764 2.82 5.27 -16.35
CA LEU A 764 1.93 4.42 -17.12
C LEU A 764 2.70 3.40 -18.00
N ASN A 765 3.73 3.86 -18.72
CA ASN A 765 4.42 3.06 -19.74
C ASN A 765 5.58 2.20 -19.21
N THR A 766 6.20 2.57 -18.10
CA THR A 766 7.34 1.82 -17.58
C THR A 766 6.96 0.39 -17.27
N THR A 767 7.71 -0.57 -17.79
CA THR A 767 7.53 -1.99 -17.48
C THR A 767 8.25 -2.34 -16.18
N THR A 768 7.54 -2.89 -15.22
CA THR A 768 8.07 -3.39 -13.95
C THR A 768 7.94 -4.91 -13.87
N ALA A 769 8.24 -5.50 -12.73
CA ALA A 769 8.07 -6.94 -12.51
C ALA A 769 6.62 -7.40 -12.74
N SER A 770 5.62 -6.54 -12.42
CA SER A 770 4.18 -6.78 -12.65
C SER A 770 3.71 -6.38 -14.07
N GLY A 771 4.61 -5.95 -14.94
CA GLY A 771 4.31 -5.53 -16.31
C GLY A 771 4.09 -4.03 -16.46
N GLN A 772 3.46 -3.64 -17.57
CA GLN A 772 3.11 -2.27 -17.92
C GLN A 772 1.73 -1.90 -17.39
N LEU A 773 1.55 -0.66 -16.92
CA LEU A 773 0.26 -0.23 -16.39
C LEU A 773 -0.75 -0.02 -17.54
N TYR A 774 -0.48 0.92 -18.45
CA TYR A 774 -1.22 1.12 -19.70
C TYR A 774 -0.25 1.56 -20.80
N GLU A 775 -0.51 1.13 -22.03
CA GLU A 775 0.09 1.74 -23.20
C GLU A 775 -0.59 3.08 -23.48
N VAL A 776 0.21 4.14 -23.73
CA VAL A 776 -0.29 5.50 -23.89
C VAL A 776 -0.01 5.98 -25.30
N ASP A 777 -1.04 6.45 -25.99
CA ASP A 777 -0.93 7.12 -27.27
C ASP A 777 -1.20 8.64 -27.13
N MET A 778 -0.20 9.43 -27.50
CA MET A 778 -0.24 10.90 -27.43
C MET A 778 -0.37 11.56 -28.81
N ARG A 779 -0.64 10.80 -29.89
CA ARG A 779 -0.63 11.32 -31.27
C ARG A 779 -1.79 12.25 -31.58
N LEU A 780 -2.86 12.24 -30.78
CA LEU A 780 -4.04 13.12 -30.92
C LEU A 780 -3.85 14.52 -30.32
N ARG A 781 -2.66 14.82 -29.76
CA ARG A 781 -2.35 16.18 -29.30
C ARG A 781 -2.14 17.16 -30.47
N PRO A 782 -2.32 18.49 -30.29
CA PRO A 782 -2.10 19.48 -31.31
C PRO A 782 -0.78 19.27 -32.06
N SER A 783 -0.81 19.26 -33.38
CA SER A 783 0.32 19.00 -34.31
C SER A 783 0.95 17.59 -34.13
N GLY A 784 0.26 16.65 -33.49
CA GLY A 784 0.70 15.25 -33.32
C GLY A 784 2.08 15.14 -32.68
N ASN A 785 2.93 14.24 -33.18
CA ASN A 785 4.28 14.02 -32.62
C ASN A 785 5.24 15.21 -32.73
N SER A 786 4.98 16.20 -33.60
CA SER A 786 5.78 17.43 -33.73
C SER A 786 5.35 18.52 -32.74
N GLY A 787 4.17 18.40 -32.13
CA GLY A 787 3.65 19.37 -31.18
C GLY A 787 4.15 19.20 -29.74
N LEU A 788 3.86 20.19 -28.90
CA LEU A 788 4.16 20.16 -27.48
C LEU A 788 3.45 19.01 -26.80
N LEU A 789 4.11 18.39 -25.83
CA LEU A 789 3.53 17.30 -25.04
C LEU A 789 2.33 17.75 -24.19
N VAL A 790 2.40 18.97 -23.67
CA VAL A 790 1.35 19.60 -22.86
C VAL A 790 1.07 20.98 -23.49
N SER A 791 -0.19 21.25 -23.82
CA SER A 791 -0.62 22.50 -24.44
C SER A 791 -1.40 23.37 -23.44
N SER A 792 -1.33 24.69 -23.57
CA SER A 792 -2.29 25.55 -22.85
C SER A 792 -3.69 25.41 -23.45
N LEU A 793 -4.75 25.62 -22.65
CA LEU A 793 -6.13 25.58 -23.14
C LEU A 793 -6.33 26.57 -24.32
N ARG A 794 -5.71 27.74 -24.24
CA ARG A 794 -5.75 28.76 -25.33
C ARG A 794 -5.10 28.24 -26.60
N ALA A 795 -3.89 27.66 -26.50
CA ALA A 795 -3.19 27.13 -27.67
C ALA A 795 -3.95 25.93 -28.26
N PHE A 796 -4.53 25.08 -27.44
CA PHE A 796 -5.40 23.99 -27.87
C PHE A 796 -6.62 24.51 -28.64
N ARG A 797 -7.31 25.53 -28.11
CA ARG A 797 -8.45 26.16 -28.76
C ARG A 797 -8.07 26.78 -30.12
N ASP A 798 -7.01 27.59 -30.13
CA ASP A 798 -6.57 28.27 -31.34
C ASP A 798 -6.17 27.28 -32.45
N TYR A 799 -5.49 26.17 -32.07
CA TYR A 799 -5.18 25.08 -32.99
C TYR A 799 -6.41 24.38 -33.53
N GLN A 800 -7.35 24.01 -32.69
CA GLN A 800 -8.57 23.31 -33.09
C GLN A 800 -9.47 24.18 -34.01
N LEU A 801 -9.45 25.50 -33.83
CA LEU A 801 -10.25 26.41 -34.64
C LEU A 801 -9.62 26.73 -36.03
N ASN A 802 -8.28 26.73 -36.14
CA ASN A 802 -7.60 27.27 -37.31
C ASN A 802 -6.76 26.26 -38.11
N ASP A 803 -6.16 25.27 -37.43
CA ASP A 803 -5.13 24.41 -38.03
C ASP A 803 -5.50 22.91 -38.04
N ALA A 804 -6.48 22.50 -37.23
CA ALA A 804 -6.87 21.08 -37.08
C ALA A 804 -7.56 20.54 -38.33
N TRP A 805 -7.28 19.30 -38.66
CA TRP A 805 -7.93 18.57 -39.75
C TRP A 805 -9.30 18.01 -39.32
N THR A 806 -10.17 17.75 -40.26
CA THR A 806 -11.49 17.17 -40.02
C THR A 806 -11.45 15.87 -39.21
N TRP A 807 -10.45 15.02 -39.43
CA TRP A 807 -10.29 13.80 -38.66
C TRP A 807 -9.93 14.08 -37.17
N GLU A 808 -9.30 15.18 -36.84
CA GLU A 808 -9.03 15.61 -35.45
C GLU A 808 -10.32 16.09 -34.78
N HIS A 809 -11.20 16.75 -35.51
CA HIS A 809 -12.54 17.10 -35.04
C HIS A 809 -13.41 15.84 -34.85
N GLN A 810 -13.29 14.82 -35.73
CA GLN A 810 -13.93 13.52 -35.49
C GLN A 810 -13.45 12.87 -34.19
N ALA A 811 -12.12 12.89 -33.95
CA ALA A 811 -11.57 12.40 -32.68
C ALA A 811 -12.07 13.22 -31.47
N LEU A 812 -12.21 14.55 -31.61
CA LEU A 812 -12.71 15.46 -30.58
C LEU A 812 -14.17 15.18 -30.20
N VAL A 813 -15.00 14.62 -31.08
CA VAL A 813 -16.36 14.16 -30.74
C VAL A 813 -16.32 13.18 -29.56
N ARG A 814 -15.28 12.34 -29.51
CA ARG A 814 -15.10 11.33 -28.48
C ARG A 814 -14.09 11.74 -27.39
N ALA A 815 -13.84 13.04 -27.22
CA ALA A 815 -12.94 13.57 -26.22
C ALA A 815 -13.68 13.94 -24.94
N ARG A 816 -13.12 13.59 -23.79
CA ARG A 816 -13.69 13.86 -22.45
C ARG A 816 -12.56 14.07 -21.43
N VAL A 817 -12.74 15.01 -20.50
CA VAL A 817 -11.79 15.15 -19.38
C VAL A 817 -11.95 13.97 -18.42
N ILE A 818 -10.84 13.34 -18.12
CA ILE A 818 -10.77 12.16 -17.25
C ILE A 818 -10.51 12.56 -15.80
N THR A 819 -9.50 13.41 -15.59
CA THR A 819 -9.12 13.91 -14.26
C THR A 819 -8.45 15.28 -14.34
N GLY A 820 -8.36 15.97 -13.21
CA GLY A 820 -7.67 17.26 -13.07
C GLY A 820 -8.56 18.39 -12.57
N ASN A 821 -8.13 19.64 -12.77
CA ASN A 821 -8.78 20.84 -12.25
C ASN A 821 -10.19 21.03 -12.82
N ARG A 822 -11.18 21.25 -11.93
CA ARG A 822 -12.60 21.36 -12.30
C ARG A 822 -12.91 22.61 -13.16
N ALA A 823 -12.27 23.73 -12.87
CA ALA A 823 -12.48 24.96 -13.63
C ALA A 823 -11.95 24.83 -15.05
N LEU A 824 -10.76 24.23 -15.18
CA LEU A 824 -10.14 23.95 -16.48
C LEU A 824 -10.94 22.90 -17.28
N GLN A 825 -11.54 21.91 -16.62
CA GLN A 825 -12.48 20.97 -17.23
C GLN A 825 -13.66 21.71 -17.89
N GLN A 826 -14.28 22.65 -17.17
CA GLN A 826 -15.37 23.46 -17.73
C GLN A 826 -14.89 24.32 -18.89
N GLY A 827 -13.65 24.81 -18.82
CA GLY A 827 -12.99 25.53 -19.90
C GLY A 827 -12.86 24.66 -21.16
N PHE A 828 -12.36 23.45 -21.00
CA PHE A 828 -12.22 22.47 -22.08
C PHE A 828 -13.57 22.14 -22.74
N GLU A 829 -14.61 21.87 -21.94
CA GLU A 829 -15.95 21.57 -22.46
C GLU A 829 -16.51 22.73 -23.28
N ARG A 830 -16.30 23.98 -22.88
CA ARG A 830 -16.69 25.15 -23.67
C ARG A 830 -15.95 25.18 -25.00
N VAL A 831 -14.63 24.95 -25.02
CA VAL A 831 -13.81 24.91 -26.25
C VAL A 831 -14.28 23.76 -27.14
N ARG A 832 -14.52 22.58 -26.58
CA ARG A 832 -15.03 21.43 -27.32
C ARG A 832 -16.37 21.74 -28.01
N HIS A 833 -17.31 22.33 -27.28
CA HIS A 833 -18.60 22.74 -27.84
C HIS A 833 -18.46 23.82 -28.92
N GLU A 834 -17.57 24.79 -28.72
CA GLU A 834 -17.29 25.85 -29.71
C GLU A 834 -16.72 25.25 -31.00
N VAL A 835 -15.75 24.35 -30.91
CA VAL A 835 -15.10 23.72 -32.07
C VAL A 835 -16.08 22.79 -32.82
N LEU A 836 -16.78 21.91 -32.08
CA LEU A 836 -17.69 20.96 -32.70
C LEU A 836 -18.96 21.61 -33.28
N GLY A 837 -19.41 22.74 -32.71
CA GLY A 837 -20.56 23.51 -33.16
C GLY A 837 -20.28 24.49 -34.32
N GLN A 838 -19.07 24.49 -34.91
CA GLN A 838 -18.79 25.30 -36.07
C GLN A 838 -19.62 24.93 -37.31
N PRO A 839 -20.04 25.89 -38.12
CA PRO A 839 -20.67 25.62 -39.42
C PRO A 839 -19.71 24.88 -40.35
N ARG A 840 -20.16 23.78 -40.93
CA ARG A 840 -19.37 22.99 -41.88
C ARG A 840 -20.14 22.80 -43.18
N ASP A 841 -19.43 22.88 -44.30
CA ASP A 841 -20.02 22.50 -45.57
C ASP A 841 -20.24 20.97 -45.63
N ARG A 842 -21.48 20.56 -45.84
CA ARG A 842 -21.90 19.18 -45.77
C ARG A 842 -21.17 18.27 -46.76
N GLU A 843 -20.98 18.72 -47.99
CA GLU A 843 -20.32 17.96 -49.05
C GLU A 843 -18.82 17.77 -48.78
N THR A 844 -18.18 18.85 -48.36
CA THR A 844 -16.75 18.82 -47.99
C THR A 844 -16.52 17.88 -46.80
N LEU A 845 -17.31 18.03 -45.74
CA LEU A 845 -17.23 17.17 -44.55
C LEU A 845 -17.43 15.70 -44.94
N ARG A 846 -18.46 15.38 -45.71
CA ARG A 846 -18.76 14.03 -46.17
C ARG A 846 -17.62 13.42 -46.98
N THR A 847 -17.06 14.19 -47.90
CA THR A 847 -15.94 13.77 -48.75
C THR A 847 -14.68 13.47 -47.93
N GLU A 848 -14.33 14.33 -46.98
CA GLU A 848 -13.14 14.18 -46.15
C GLU A 848 -13.28 12.95 -45.22
N VAL A 849 -14.42 12.79 -44.54
CA VAL A 849 -14.69 11.66 -43.64
C VAL A 849 -14.66 10.32 -44.42
N ARG A 850 -15.29 10.32 -45.61
CA ARG A 850 -15.27 9.14 -46.49
C ARG A 850 -13.88 8.79 -46.98
N SER A 851 -13.12 9.81 -47.45
CA SER A 851 -11.74 9.62 -47.90
C SER A 851 -10.84 9.05 -46.83
N MET A 852 -10.94 9.57 -45.64
CA MET A 852 -10.16 9.09 -44.52
C MET A 852 -10.53 7.62 -44.17
N ARG A 853 -11.80 7.29 -44.13
CA ARG A 853 -12.29 5.92 -43.87
C ARG A 853 -11.79 4.92 -44.93
N LEU A 854 -11.83 5.30 -46.21
CA LEU A 854 -11.32 4.46 -47.29
C LEU A 854 -9.84 4.17 -47.14
N LYS A 855 -9.03 5.22 -46.89
CA LYS A 855 -7.58 5.04 -46.63
C LYS A 855 -7.30 4.12 -45.43
N MET A 856 -8.04 4.26 -44.33
CA MET A 856 -7.89 3.36 -43.17
C MET A 856 -8.22 1.91 -43.54
N ARG A 857 -9.28 1.69 -44.32
CA ARG A 857 -9.68 0.33 -44.78
C ARG A 857 -8.63 -0.30 -45.67
N GLU A 858 -8.05 0.46 -46.60
CA GLU A 858 -6.98 -0.03 -47.46
C GLU A 858 -5.72 -0.46 -46.70
N HIS A 859 -5.39 0.24 -45.64
CA HIS A 859 -4.18 -0.07 -44.85
C HIS A 859 -4.39 -1.12 -43.75
N LEU A 860 -5.56 -1.15 -43.12
CA LEU A 860 -5.85 -1.95 -41.93
C LEU A 860 -6.88 -3.03 -42.09
N GLY A 861 -7.62 -3.06 -43.20
CA GLY A 861 -8.63 -4.08 -43.53
C GLY A 861 -8.02 -5.44 -43.86
N SER A 862 -8.85 -6.49 -43.83
CA SER A 862 -8.41 -7.83 -44.17
C SER A 862 -8.14 -7.98 -45.67
N LYS A 863 -7.01 -8.63 -46.04
CA LYS A 863 -6.62 -8.85 -47.43
C LYS A 863 -7.54 -9.85 -48.17
N ASN A 864 -8.27 -10.68 -47.42
CA ASN A 864 -9.16 -11.74 -47.95
C ASN A 864 -10.66 -11.49 -47.63
N SER A 865 -11.13 -10.27 -47.69
CA SER A 865 -12.51 -9.89 -47.36
C SER A 865 -13.55 -10.27 -48.46
N GLY A 866 -13.17 -11.11 -49.42
CA GLY A 866 -14.00 -11.50 -50.56
C GLY A 866 -14.94 -12.70 -50.32
N LYS A 867 -15.76 -13.07 -51.35
CA LYS A 867 -16.56 -14.29 -51.37
C LYS A 867 -15.67 -15.46 -51.83
N GLY A 868 -15.59 -16.53 -51.01
CA GLY A 868 -14.85 -17.76 -51.36
C GLY A 868 -14.47 -18.58 -50.13
N GLU A 869 -14.00 -19.81 -50.34
CA GLU A 869 -13.44 -20.67 -49.29
C GLU A 869 -12.25 -19.94 -48.63
N GLY A 870 -12.31 -19.74 -47.29
CA GLY A 870 -11.32 -19.02 -46.54
C GLY A 870 -11.48 -17.49 -46.47
N ALA A 871 -12.62 -16.94 -46.90
CA ALA A 871 -12.94 -15.51 -46.73
C ALA A 871 -13.11 -15.16 -45.24
N VAL A 872 -12.54 -14.02 -44.85
CA VAL A 872 -12.52 -13.54 -43.45
C VAL A 872 -13.14 -12.16 -43.35
N PHE A 873 -13.53 -11.82 -42.13
CA PHE A 873 -14.03 -10.50 -41.73
C PHE A 873 -13.32 -9.97 -40.52
N HIS A 874 -12.68 -8.80 -40.65
CA HIS A 874 -12.12 -8.07 -39.53
C HIS A 874 -13.21 -7.22 -38.88
N LEU A 875 -13.68 -7.59 -37.69
CA LEU A 875 -14.75 -6.93 -36.94
C LEU A 875 -14.64 -5.40 -36.87
N LYS A 876 -13.41 -4.89 -36.75
CA LYS A 876 -13.15 -3.45 -36.58
C LYS A 876 -13.03 -2.74 -37.95
N GLN A 877 -12.24 -3.29 -38.89
CA GLN A 877 -11.72 -2.53 -40.04
C GLN A 877 -12.44 -2.78 -41.36
N ASP A 878 -13.09 -3.92 -41.56
CA ASP A 878 -13.71 -4.23 -42.79
C ASP A 878 -15.05 -3.49 -42.99
N ARG A 879 -15.55 -3.50 -44.20
CA ARG A 879 -16.81 -2.82 -44.56
C ARG A 879 -17.98 -3.41 -43.78
N GLY A 880 -18.78 -2.55 -43.15
CA GLY A 880 -19.87 -2.93 -42.28
C GLY A 880 -19.40 -3.25 -40.84
N GLY A 881 -18.15 -2.99 -40.50
CA GLY A 881 -17.58 -3.21 -39.17
C GLY A 881 -17.71 -2.00 -38.20
N ILE A 882 -17.11 -2.15 -37.02
CA ILE A 882 -17.23 -1.17 -35.93
C ILE A 882 -16.84 0.25 -36.37
N VAL A 883 -15.75 0.41 -37.14
CA VAL A 883 -15.25 1.75 -37.53
C VAL A 883 -16.19 2.43 -38.51
N ASP A 884 -16.96 1.70 -39.30
CA ASP A 884 -18.00 2.31 -40.18
C ASP A 884 -19.09 2.97 -39.31
N ILE A 885 -19.53 2.30 -38.24
CA ILE A 885 -20.49 2.86 -37.30
C ILE A 885 -19.90 4.07 -36.58
N GLU A 886 -18.65 3.99 -36.07
CA GLU A 886 -17.97 5.11 -35.40
C GLU A 886 -17.85 6.34 -36.30
N PHE A 887 -17.47 6.16 -37.57
CA PHE A 887 -17.34 7.26 -38.53
C PHE A 887 -18.71 7.86 -38.91
N LEU A 888 -19.75 7.05 -39.06
CA LEU A 888 -21.12 7.53 -39.25
C LEU A 888 -21.57 8.41 -38.07
N VAL A 889 -21.38 7.93 -36.84
CA VAL A 889 -21.76 8.66 -35.62
C VAL A 889 -21.02 9.99 -35.53
N GLN A 890 -19.70 10.00 -35.79
CA GLN A 890 -18.89 11.21 -35.78
C GLN A 890 -19.31 12.19 -36.88
N TYR A 891 -19.60 11.69 -38.10
CA TYR A 891 -20.09 12.52 -39.19
C TYR A 891 -21.43 13.17 -38.83
N LEU A 892 -22.40 12.38 -38.32
CA LEU A 892 -23.72 12.89 -37.93
C LEU A 892 -23.60 13.93 -36.80
N ALA A 893 -22.72 13.70 -35.83
CA ALA A 893 -22.45 14.66 -34.76
C ALA A 893 -21.90 15.97 -35.30
N LEU A 894 -20.88 15.95 -36.18
CA LEU A 894 -20.25 17.14 -36.74
C LEU A 894 -21.18 17.89 -37.69
N GLN A 895 -21.99 17.18 -38.47
CA GLN A 895 -22.94 17.76 -39.41
C GLN A 895 -24.13 18.42 -38.69
N GLY A 896 -24.65 17.73 -37.63
CA GLY A 896 -25.90 18.17 -36.98
C GLY A 896 -25.68 19.03 -35.75
N ALA A 897 -24.46 19.29 -35.32
CA ALA A 897 -24.16 19.97 -34.03
C ALA A 897 -24.72 21.40 -33.95
N ILE A 898 -24.79 22.08 -35.04
CA ILE A 898 -25.29 23.49 -35.13
C ILE A 898 -26.80 23.52 -34.80
N ASP A 899 -27.55 22.64 -35.48
CA ASP A 899 -29.00 22.59 -35.36
C ASP A 899 -29.45 21.81 -34.12
N CYS A 900 -28.62 20.87 -33.67
CA CYS A 900 -28.91 20.00 -32.55
C CYS A 900 -27.68 19.80 -31.63
N PRO A 901 -27.40 20.73 -30.69
CA PRO A 901 -26.26 20.63 -29.77
C PRO A 901 -26.25 19.37 -28.89
N THR A 902 -27.36 18.65 -28.78
CA THR A 902 -27.44 17.39 -28.03
C THR A 902 -26.60 16.29 -28.64
N LEU A 903 -26.29 16.34 -29.95
CA LEU A 903 -25.43 15.39 -30.65
C LEU A 903 -23.97 15.39 -30.18
N ILE A 904 -23.50 16.51 -29.65
CA ILE A 904 -22.14 16.65 -29.14
C ILE A 904 -22.06 16.65 -27.61
N ARG A 905 -23.21 16.42 -26.95
CA ARG A 905 -23.27 16.36 -25.48
C ARG A 905 -22.57 15.12 -24.92
N PHE A 906 -22.74 13.99 -25.60
CA PHE A 906 -22.17 12.69 -25.20
C PHE A 906 -20.96 12.36 -26.06
N THR A 907 -20.13 11.44 -25.58
CA THR A 907 -18.89 11.02 -26.24
C THR A 907 -18.92 9.55 -26.69
N ASP A 908 -19.90 8.77 -26.24
CA ASP A 908 -20.09 7.38 -26.64
C ASP A 908 -21.06 7.23 -27.79
N ASN A 909 -20.82 6.22 -28.64
CA ASN A 909 -21.57 6.00 -29.87
C ASN A 909 -23.06 5.73 -29.63
N ILE A 910 -23.42 5.00 -28.58
CA ILE A 910 -24.83 4.61 -28.32
C ILE A 910 -25.66 5.87 -28.00
N ARG A 911 -25.21 6.72 -27.06
CA ARG A 911 -25.94 7.94 -26.68
C ARG A 911 -25.96 8.98 -27.79
N ILE A 912 -24.92 9.00 -28.66
CA ILE A 912 -24.95 9.89 -29.84
C ILE A 912 -25.98 9.36 -30.86
N LEU A 913 -26.11 8.04 -31.09
CA LEU A 913 -27.16 7.46 -31.91
C LEU A 913 -28.57 7.73 -31.35
N ASP A 914 -28.75 7.63 -30.03
CA ASP A 914 -30.00 7.99 -29.34
C ASP A 914 -30.36 9.48 -29.58
N ALA A 915 -29.37 10.37 -29.49
CA ALA A 915 -29.57 11.79 -29.77
C ALA A 915 -29.88 12.05 -31.26
N ALA A 916 -29.24 11.32 -32.18
CA ALA A 916 -29.50 11.42 -33.63
C ALA A 916 -30.92 10.95 -34.01
N GLU A 917 -31.39 9.89 -33.36
CA GLU A 917 -32.79 9.42 -33.51
C GLU A 917 -33.77 10.45 -32.96
N GLN A 918 -33.59 10.90 -31.70
CA GLN A 918 -34.46 11.87 -31.04
C GLN A 918 -34.54 13.21 -31.79
N SER A 919 -33.45 13.62 -32.44
CA SER A 919 -33.44 14.85 -33.26
C SER A 919 -33.92 14.70 -34.70
N GLY A 920 -34.25 13.47 -35.13
CA GLY A 920 -34.66 13.20 -36.48
C GLY A 920 -33.52 13.27 -37.52
N VAL A 921 -32.27 13.34 -37.10
CA VAL A 921 -31.08 13.34 -37.99
C VAL A 921 -30.85 11.95 -38.58
N LEU A 922 -31.20 10.92 -37.86
CA LEU A 922 -31.17 9.51 -38.32
C LEU A 922 -32.55 8.85 -38.12
N PRO A 923 -33.08 8.09 -39.11
CA PRO A 923 -34.30 7.32 -38.90
C PRO A 923 -34.19 6.33 -37.75
N ALA A 924 -35.30 6.11 -37.01
CA ALA A 924 -35.34 5.26 -35.80
C ALA A 924 -34.86 3.81 -36.11
N ASP A 925 -35.34 3.22 -37.24
CA ASP A 925 -34.96 1.85 -37.65
C ASP A 925 -33.43 1.75 -37.88
N ASP A 926 -32.83 2.76 -38.52
CA ASP A 926 -31.38 2.81 -38.77
C ASP A 926 -30.58 2.98 -37.46
N ALA A 927 -31.05 3.85 -36.57
CA ALA A 927 -30.43 4.06 -35.29
C ALA A 927 -30.45 2.78 -34.44
N GLU A 928 -31.57 2.08 -34.40
CA GLU A 928 -31.69 0.80 -33.65
C GLU A 928 -30.78 -0.26 -34.24
N LEU A 929 -30.74 -0.40 -35.57
CA LEU A 929 -29.91 -1.37 -36.25
C LEU A 929 -28.42 -1.12 -36.01
N LEU A 930 -27.97 0.13 -36.08
CA LEU A 930 -26.56 0.51 -35.76
C LEU A 930 -26.22 0.25 -34.30
N ARG A 931 -27.15 0.52 -33.33
CA ARG A 931 -26.95 0.22 -31.90
C ARG A 931 -26.80 -1.26 -31.67
N GLU A 932 -27.68 -2.08 -32.22
CA GLU A 932 -27.65 -3.54 -32.04
C GLU A 932 -26.44 -4.19 -32.74
N ALA A 933 -26.07 -3.75 -33.93
CA ALA A 933 -24.85 -4.17 -34.61
C ALA A 933 -23.61 -3.80 -33.77
N TYR A 934 -23.54 -2.56 -33.26
CA TYR A 934 -22.45 -2.09 -32.45
C TYR A 934 -22.28 -2.92 -31.17
N LYS A 935 -23.38 -3.16 -30.42
CA LYS A 935 -23.37 -4.01 -29.23
C LYS A 935 -22.92 -5.43 -29.56
N THR A 936 -23.43 -6.03 -30.64
CA THR A 936 -23.08 -7.38 -31.06
C THR A 936 -21.60 -7.51 -31.42
N TYR A 937 -21.08 -6.56 -32.22
CA TYR A 937 -19.65 -6.55 -32.57
C TYR A 937 -18.76 -6.37 -31.35
N ARG A 938 -19.13 -5.50 -30.41
CA ARG A 938 -18.40 -5.29 -29.17
C ARG A 938 -18.44 -6.53 -28.28
N ALA A 939 -19.61 -7.20 -28.14
CA ALA A 939 -19.73 -8.42 -27.37
C ALA A 939 -18.85 -9.55 -27.94
N LEU A 940 -18.83 -9.70 -29.24
CA LEU A 940 -17.97 -10.67 -29.90
C LEU A 940 -16.49 -10.32 -29.72
N GLY A 941 -16.13 -9.05 -29.89
CA GLY A 941 -14.74 -8.56 -29.66
C GLY A 941 -14.25 -8.81 -28.26
N HIS A 942 -15.07 -8.57 -27.22
CA HIS A 942 -14.74 -8.87 -25.82
C HIS A 942 -14.56 -10.37 -25.61
N ARG A 943 -15.47 -11.21 -26.13
CA ARG A 943 -15.37 -12.68 -26.04
C ARG A 943 -14.07 -13.19 -26.68
N LEU A 944 -13.73 -12.69 -27.88
CA LEU A 944 -12.49 -13.05 -28.56
C LEU A 944 -11.26 -12.59 -27.77
N SER A 945 -11.29 -11.40 -27.19
CA SER A 945 -10.21 -10.88 -26.34
C SER A 945 -10.02 -11.74 -25.09
N LEU A 946 -11.09 -12.16 -24.43
CA LEU A 946 -11.03 -13.07 -23.26
C LEU A 946 -10.52 -14.48 -23.64
N GLN A 947 -10.61 -14.87 -24.93
CA GLN A 947 -10.03 -16.10 -25.45
C GLN A 947 -8.64 -15.93 -26.06
N GLU A 948 -8.08 -14.70 -26.02
CA GLU A 948 -6.81 -14.34 -26.70
C GLU A 948 -6.83 -14.64 -28.21
N GLN A 949 -8.00 -14.52 -28.81
CA GLN A 949 -8.20 -14.78 -30.25
C GLN A 949 -8.21 -13.47 -31.04
N SER A 950 -7.86 -13.59 -32.33
CA SER A 950 -7.90 -12.46 -33.25
C SER A 950 -9.33 -11.96 -33.46
N THR A 951 -9.48 -10.64 -33.68
CA THR A 951 -10.74 -10.02 -34.10
C THR A 951 -11.15 -10.30 -35.58
N VAL A 952 -10.45 -11.19 -36.23
CA VAL A 952 -10.75 -11.69 -37.60
C VAL A 952 -11.55 -12.98 -37.48
N ILE A 953 -12.76 -12.98 -38.01
CA ILE A 953 -13.74 -14.08 -37.95
C ILE A 953 -14.06 -14.60 -39.35
N GLY A 954 -14.83 -15.68 -39.44
CA GLY A 954 -15.32 -16.20 -40.71
C GLY A 954 -16.23 -15.19 -41.44
N ALA A 955 -16.15 -15.11 -42.75
CA ALA A 955 -16.92 -14.15 -43.54
C ALA A 955 -18.45 -14.35 -43.46
N ASP A 956 -18.91 -15.53 -43.10
CA ASP A 956 -20.35 -15.81 -42.95
C ASP A 956 -20.89 -15.40 -41.59
N GLU A 957 -20.02 -15.17 -40.61
CA GLU A 957 -20.45 -14.67 -39.32
C GLU A 957 -20.95 -13.23 -39.44
N LEU A 958 -22.06 -12.91 -38.75
CA LEU A 958 -22.67 -11.58 -38.72
C LEU A 958 -22.98 -10.98 -40.11
N ARG A 959 -23.18 -11.77 -41.12
CA ARG A 959 -23.36 -11.34 -42.53
C ARG A 959 -24.51 -10.36 -42.70
N GLU A 960 -25.64 -10.60 -42.04
CA GLU A 960 -26.83 -9.74 -42.11
C GLU A 960 -26.56 -8.37 -41.45
N GLN A 961 -26.00 -8.35 -40.27
CA GLN A 961 -25.65 -7.10 -39.56
C GLN A 961 -24.63 -6.27 -40.36
N ARG A 962 -23.63 -6.92 -40.94
CA ARG A 962 -22.61 -6.26 -41.77
C ARG A 962 -23.22 -5.65 -43.03
N ALA A 963 -24.12 -6.39 -43.72
CA ALA A 963 -24.79 -5.88 -44.91
C ALA A 963 -25.65 -4.67 -44.58
N ALA A 964 -26.41 -4.74 -43.50
CA ALA A 964 -27.25 -3.64 -43.03
C ALA A 964 -26.45 -2.38 -42.63
N VAL A 965 -25.35 -2.53 -41.90
CA VAL A 965 -24.46 -1.39 -41.59
C VAL A 965 -23.86 -0.78 -42.85
N ALA A 966 -23.44 -1.61 -43.81
CA ALA A 966 -22.91 -1.17 -45.10
C ALA A 966 -23.93 -0.43 -45.94
N GLU A 967 -25.19 -0.85 -45.91
CA GLU A 967 -26.29 -0.18 -46.63
C GLU A 967 -26.60 1.20 -46.03
N ILE A 968 -26.62 1.32 -44.70
CA ILE A 968 -26.80 2.60 -44.02
C ILE A 968 -25.61 3.53 -44.34
N TRP A 969 -24.38 2.98 -44.35
CA TRP A 969 -23.18 3.75 -44.72
C TRP A 969 -23.34 4.31 -46.16
N ASP A 970 -23.71 3.50 -47.13
CA ASP A 970 -23.86 3.93 -48.54
C ASP A 970 -24.93 5.00 -48.68
N ARG A 971 -26.06 4.86 -47.97
CA ARG A 971 -27.14 5.84 -47.99
C ARG A 971 -26.75 7.19 -47.38
N VAL A 972 -25.94 7.22 -46.32
CA VAL A 972 -25.57 8.45 -45.62
C VAL A 972 -24.33 9.09 -46.23
N MET A 973 -23.36 8.28 -46.67
CA MET A 973 -22.03 8.76 -47.07
C MET A 973 -21.80 8.75 -48.60
N GLU A 974 -22.61 8.05 -49.37
CA GLU A 974 -22.42 7.97 -50.86
C GLU A 974 -23.57 8.56 -51.64
N ASN A 975 -24.75 8.71 -51.07
CA ASN A 975 -25.88 9.41 -51.65
C ASN A 975 -26.16 10.74 -50.94
#